data_4be2f91b6ea08f0a5a0c6e8f88bc4442
#
_entry.id   4be2f91b6ea08f0a5a0c6e8f88bc4442
#
_cell.length_a   1.000
_cell.length_b   1.000
_cell.length_c   1.000
_cell.angle_alpha   90.00
_cell.angle_beta   90.00
_cell.angle_gamma   90.00
#
_symmetry.space_group_name_H-M   'P 1'
#
loop_
_entity.id
_entity.type
_entity.pdbx_description
1 polymer ?
#
loop_
_entity_poly.entity_id
_entity_poly.type
_entity_poly.pdbx_seq_one_letter_code
_entity_poly.pdbx_strand_id
1 'polypeptide(L)'
;MDNHDGKIIERDIENEMKTAYISYAMSVIVQRALPDVRDGLKPVHRRILYAMHEDGITSDKPYRKCANTVGSVLGRYHPHGDSSVYDAMVRMAQDFSLRYMLIDGHGNFGSIDGDGAAAMRYTEARMSKIAEYMLTDIEKNTVDFMPNYDDRLQEPTVLPSKIPQLLINGSSGIAVGMATNIPPHNLTEVCDGLIRIIENPNTTDEELMSIIKGPDFPTGGMILGKDGIKEAYRTGKGKIVVRAEAEIEEMANNKQRIIVTSLPYQVNKARLIENISKLVREKRIEGISELRDESDRNDRVRIVIELKRDAKAQVVLNQLYKNTQMQDTFGAILLALVDGEPKILTLRQCLDYYIDHRKTVILRRTKFELDKALARAHILEGLRIAIDNIDEVISIIRSSYDDAKERLIERFGLTDIQAQAILDMRLKTLSGLQREKIEEEYKQLMELIAHLREILNNEQLVYDIIKEDLEEVKTKFGDERLTKIKPAEGDIEEEDLIKEEQTIVALTHFGYIKRMPADTYKSQRRGGKGITGISTRADDFVTEIFTASTHDTILFFSNKGKLYRLRGYEIPEAGRTAKGTAIVNLLSLDPGEKITAVIPISNFAEGKYLLMATQKGFIKKTALTEYNSARKTGLQAITLKEEDELIAVRLTDGQDNVVLVTEDGMSITFSEQDVRPMGRTAQGVIGIKLGDGDKVIGMESIIEGANATLLAITEHGFGKRTDLDEYRVQNRGGRGVITYKVTQKTGKLVGIRVTDDSNDIMMITDTGTIIRISVKDVSVLGRSTQGVTLMRTNDGGKVVSIELVEPEETNEE
;
A
#
# COMPACT_ATOMS: atom_id res chain seq x y z
N MET A 1 50.07 -18.81 56.16
CA MET A 1 48.78 -19.33 55.67
C MET A 1 47.81 -18.21 55.78
N ASP A 2 47.75 -17.35 54.76
CA ASP A 2 46.82 -16.22 54.71
C ASP A 2 45.46 -16.74 54.24
N ASN A 3 44.47 -16.71 55.14
CA ASN A 3 43.11 -16.93 54.81
C ASN A 3 42.61 -15.80 53.89
N HIS A 4 42.52 -16.05 52.61
CA HIS A 4 41.66 -15.26 51.73
C HIS A 4 40.19 -15.64 52.00
N ASP A 5 39.61 -14.98 53.00
CA ASP A 5 38.14 -15.00 53.16
C ASP A 5 37.52 -14.23 51.96
N GLY A 6 37.23 -14.96 50.90
CA GLY A 6 36.47 -14.45 49.78
C GLY A 6 35.10 -14.02 50.32
N LYS A 7 34.76 -12.74 50.13
CA LYS A 7 33.45 -12.18 50.51
C LYS A 7 32.37 -12.87 49.67
N ILE A 8 31.62 -13.77 50.25
CA ILE A 8 30.46 -14.40 49.65
C ILE A 8 29.37 -13.33 49.58
N ILE A 9 29.00 -12.93 48.36
CA ILE A 9 27.89 -12.03 48.11
C ILE A 9 26.71 -12.88 47.66
N GLU A 10 25.63 -12.88 48.43
CA GLU A 10 24.38 -13.48 47.99
C GLU A 10 23.78 -12.65 46.84
N ARG A 11 23.53 -13.29 45.74
CA ARG A 11 22.81 -12.70 44.58
C ARG A 11 21.59 -13.52 44.28
N ASP A 12 20.46 -12.85 44.15
CA ASP A 12 19.22 -13.47 43.69
C ASP A 12 19.37 -13.84 42.21
N ILE A 13 19.30 -15.14 41.93
CA ILE A 13 19.47 -15.68 40.56
C ILE A 13 18.42 -15.13 39.61
N GLU A 14 17.21 -14.85 40.07
CA GLU A 14 16.14 -14.30 39.25
C GLU A 14 16.48 -12.87 38.76
N ASN A 15 16.97 -12.01 39.63
CA ASN A 15 17.37 -10.64 39.29
C ASN A 15 18.63 -10.64 38.44
N GLU A 16 19.60 -11.51 38.70
CA GLU A 16 20.82 -11.63 37.88
C GLU A 16 20.47 -12.11 36.47
N MET A 17 19.63 -13.12 36.35
CA MET A 17 19.17 -13.64 35.06
C MET A 17 18.37 -12.60 34.28
N LYS A 18 17.46 -11.84 34.90
CA LYS A 18 16.71 -10.77 34.26
C LYS A 18 17.65 -9.69 33.74
N THR A 19 18.59 -9.22 34.54
CA THR A 19 19.53 -8.16 34.16
C THR A 19 20.44 -8.62 33.01
N ALA A 20 21.01 -9.84 33.13
CA ALA A 20 21.86 -10.40 32.09
C ALA A 20 21.09 -10.63 30.77
N TYR A 21 19.85 -11.10 30.84
CA TYR A 21 19.02 -11.32 29.66
C TYR A 21 18.63 -10.02 28.97
N ILE A 22 18.26 -8.99 29.74
CA ILE A 22 17.95 -7.65 29.19
C ILE A 22 19.18 -7.05 28.52
N SER A 23 20.35 -7.12 29.17
CA SER A 23 21.60 -6.62 28.60
C SER A 23 21.97 -7.34 27.29
N TYR A 24 21.85 -8.66 27.27
CA TYR A 24 22.06 -9.47 26.07
C TYR A 24 21.06 -9.12 24.96
N ALA A 25 19.77 -9.01 25.30
CA ALA A 25 18.71 -8.67 24.36
C ALA A 25 18.95 -7.29 23.72
N MET A 26 19.30 -6.29 24.52
CA MET A 26 19.63 -4.95 24.06
C MET A 26 20.84 -4.95 23.11
N SER A 27 21.88 -5.68 23.46
CA SER A 27 23.07 -5.81 22.60
C SER A 27 22.73 -6.48 21.27
N VAL A 28 21.95 -7.56 21.27
CA VAL A 28 21.55 -8.24 20.02
C VAL A 28 20.64 -7.36 19.17
N ILE A 29 19.70 -6.63 19.77
CA ILE A 29 18.77 -5.74 19.06
C ILE A 29 19.53 -4.57 18.42
N VAL A 30 20.30 -3.83 19.21
CA VAL A 30 20.91 -2.56 18.79
C VAL A 30 22.22 -2.75 18.04
N GLN A 31 23.05 -3.74 18.46
CA GLN A 31 24.42 -3.87 17.97
C GLN A 31 24.69 -5.09 17.08
N ARG A 32 23.65 -5.87 16.69
CA ARG A 32 23.88 -7.07 15.89
C ARG A 32 22.86 -7.34 14.79
N ALA A 33 21.57 -7.47 15.12
CA ALA A 33 20.59 -8.10 14.23
C ALA A 33 19.82 -7.13 13.35
N LEU A 34 19.57 -5.91 13.83
CA LEU A 34 18.73 -4.94 13.14
C LEU A 34 19.53 -3.90 12.37
N PRO A 35 19.06 -3.47 11.19
CA PRO A 35 19.65 -2.36 10.44
C PRO A 35 19.22 -1.02 11.03
N ASP A 36 20.07 0.01 10.89
CA ASP A 36 19.68 1.41 11.11
C ASP A 36 18.84 1.90 9.92
N VAL A 37 17.78 2.65 10.18
CA VAL A 37 16.87 3.16 9.12
C VAL A 37 17.57 4.10 8.14
N ARG A 38 18.60 4.83 8.60
CA ARG A 38 19.30 5.88 7.86
C ARG A 38 20.24 5.32 6.78
N ASP A 39 21.07 4.33 7.13
CA ASP A 39 22.03 3.72 6.21
C ASP A 39 21.70 2.27 5.81
N GLY A 40 20.65 1.68 6.37
CA GLY A 40 20.19 0.33 6.04
C GLY A 40 21.16 -0.78 6.43
N LEU A 41 22.20 -0.51 7.21
CA LEU A 41 23.24 -1.47 7.54
C LEU A 41 23.15 -1.96 8.97
N LYS A 42 23.51 -3.23 9.15
CA LYS A 42 23.87 -3.78 10.47
C LYS A 42 25.29 -3.33 10.82
N PRO A 43 25.64 -3.32 12.12
CA PRO A 43 27.00 -2.91 12.54
C PRO A 43 28.14 -3.66 11.83
N VAL A 44 28.02 -4.97 11.61
CA VAL A 44 29.07 -5.74 10.92
C VAL A 44 29.28 -5.27 9.47
N HIS A 45 28.20 -4.98 8.72
CA HIS A 45 28.32 -4.50 7.33
C HIS A 45 28.94 -3.09 7.31
N ARG A 46 28.51 -2.21 8.20
CA ARG A 46 29.06 -0.85 8.34
C ARG A 46 30.56 -0.88 8.63
N ARG A 47 30.99 -1.73 9.57
CA ARG A 47 32.41 -1.90 9.96
C ARG A 47 33.25 -2.46 8.82
N ILE A 48 32.70 -3.40 8.01
CA ILE A 48 33.40 -3.94 6.83
C ILE A 48 33.64 -2.82 5.81
N LEU A 49 32.61 -2.07 5.44
CA LEU A 49 32.76 -0.99 4.45
C LEU A 49 33.67 0.13 4.95
N TYR A 50 33.56 0.49 6.22
CA TYR A 50 34.41 1.51 6.82
C TYR A 50 35.90 1.08 6.88
N ALA A 51 36.18 -0.15 7.29
CA ALA A 51 37.55 -0.69 7.29
C ALA A 51 38.14 -0.76 5.86
N MET A 52 37.34 -1.16 4.86
CA MET A 52 37.78 -1.14 3.47
C MET A 52 38.07 0.26 2.96
N HIS A 53 37.29 1.24 3.38
CA HIS A 53 37.53 2.66 3.06
C HIS A 53 38.85 3.17 3.67
N GLU A 54 39.06 2.92 4.95
CA GLU A 54 40.34 3.32 5.62
C GLU A 54 41.58 2.64 5.03
N ASP A 55 41.47 1.36 4.67
CA ASP A 55 42.52 0.57 4.03
C ASP A 55 42.70 0.93 2.53
N GLY A 56 41.89 1.86 1.99
CA GLY A 56 41.93 2.29 0.58
C GLY A 56 41.60 1.20 -0.42
N ILE A 57 40.72 0.24 -0.06
CA ILE A 57 40.29 -0.87 -0.93
C ILE A 57 39.06 -0.41 -1.71
N THR A 58 39.24 0.55 -2.58
CA THR A 58 38.20 1.17 -3.41
C THR A 58 38.02 0.44 -4.75
N SER A 59 36.95 0.74 -5.48
CA SER A 59 36.58 0.06 -6.73
C SER A 59 37.59 0.25 -7.86
N ASP A 60 38.39 1.31 -7.82
CA ASP A 60 39.45 1.64 -8.77
C ASP A 60 40.79 0.95 -8.45
N LYS A 61 40.91 0.33 -7.28
CA LYS A 61 42.16 -0.34 -6.83
C LYS A 61 42.14 -1.84 -7.12
N PRO A 62 43.30 -2.48 -7.15
CA PRO A 62 43.39 -3.95 -7.27
C PRO A 62 42.67 -4.65 -6.13
N TYR A 63 42.12 -5.85 -6.43
CA TYR A 63 41.56 -6.74 -5.42
C TYR A 63 42.60 -7.08 -4.34
N ARG A 64 42.10 -7.24 -3.11
CA ARG A 64 42.91 -7.73 -1.98
C ARG A 64 42.27 -9.00 -1.40
N LYS A 65 43.13 -9.87 -0.79
CA LYS A 65 42.64 -11.07 -0.11
C LYS A 65 41.57 -10.72 0.93
N CYS A 66 40.49 -11.44 0.95
CA CYS A 66 39.43 -11.25 1.94
C CYS A 66 39.93 -11.36 3.37
N ALA A 67 40.93 -12.23 3.60
CA ALA A 67 41.60 -12.38 4.90
C ALA A 67 42.18 -11.06 5.44
N ASN A 68 42.65 -10.15 4.58
CA ASN A 68 43.17 -8.84 5.00
C ASN A 68 42.05 -7.97 5.56
N THR A 69 40.93 -7.85 4.84
CA THR A 69 39.77 -7.07 5.29
C THR A 69 39.17 -7.64 6.56
N VAL A 70 39.01 -8.98 6.64
CA VAL A 70 38.50 -9.66 7.83
C VAL A 70 39.40 -9.39 9.02
N GLY A 71 40.73 -9.51 8.85
CA GLY A 71 41.72 -9.20 9.89
C GLY A 71 41.65 -7.73 10.37
N SER A 72 41.54 -6.77 9.43
CA SER A 72 41.36 -5.34 9.78
C SER A 72 40.11 -5.08 10.59
N VAL A 73 38.95 -5.67 10.18
CA VAL A 73 37.67 -5.53 10.87
C VAL A 73 37.72 -6.10 12.28
N LEU A 74 38.25 -7.32 12.44
CA LEU A 74 38.37 -7.97 13.74
C LEU A 74 39.28 -7.21 14.70
N GLY A 75 40.44 -6.79 14.21
CA GLY A 75 41.43 -6.12 15.03
C GLY A 75 41.04 -4.70 15.43
N ARG A 76 40.20 -4.01 14.66
CA ARG A 76 39.87 -2.61 14.88
C ARG A 76 38.48 -2.36 15.43
N TYR A 77 37.45 -3.10 14.96
CA TYR A 77 36.06 -2.69 15.15
C TYR A 77 35.11 -3.79 15.63
N HIS A 78 35.37 -5.07 15.31
CA HIS A 78 34.37 -6.13 15.49
C HIS A 78 34.97 -7.35 16.21
N PRO A 79 35.01 -7.38 17.56
CA PRO A 79 35.66 -8.44 18.36
C PRO A 79 34.82 -9.72 18.43
N HIS A 80 34.51 -10.35 17.28
CA HIS A 80 33.75 -11.57 17.15
C HIS A 80 34.48 -12.60 16.27
N GLY A 81 33.85 -13.76 15.99
CA GLY A 81 34.46 -14.78 15.15
C GLY A 81 34.71 -14.34 13.70
N ASP A 82 35.83 -14.71 13.12
CA ASP A 82 36.27 -14.38 11.76
C ASP A 82 35.27 -14.89 10.71
N SER A 83 34.70 -16.06 10.91
CA SER A 83 33.66 -16.63 10.04
C SER A 83 32.43 -15.70 9.92
N SER A 84 32.02 -15.07 11.01
CA SER A 84 30.86 -14.18 10.99
C SER A 84 31.08 -12.93 10.14
N VAL A 85 32.28 -12.36 10.18
CA VAL A 85 32.69 -11.23 9.35
C VAL A 85 32.83 -11.65 7.89
N TYR A 86 33.48 -12.79 7.65
CA TYR A 86 33.68 -13.31 6.30
C TYR A 86 32.34 -13.67 5.63
N ASP A 87 31.42 -14.34 6.35
CA ASP A 87 30.09 -14.68 5.81
C ASP A 87 29.25 -13.42 5.48
N ALA A 88 29.35 -12.38 6.30
CA ALA A 88 28.72 -11.09 6.00
C ALA A 88 29.31 -10.46 4.74
N MET A 89 30.64 -10.48 4.61
CA MET A 89 31.36 -9.99 3.43
C MET A 89 30.99 -10.78 2.17
N VAL A 90 30.90 -12.11 2.27
CA VAL A 90 30.50 -13.01 1.18
C VAL A 90 29.10 -12.67 0.71
N ARG A 91 28.15 -12.49 1.61
CA ARG A 91 26.76 -12.13 1.23
C ARG A 91 26.67 -10.78 0.49
N MET A 92 27.50 -9.82 0.85
CA MET A 92 27.55 -8.52 0.17
C MET A 92 28.14 -8.61 -1.25
N ALA A 93 28.81 -9.72 -1.62
CA ALA A 93 29.37 -9.99 -2.94
C ALA A 93 28.51 -10.95 -3.77
N GLN A 94 27.43 -11.53 -3.22
CA GLN A 94 26.55 -12.48 -3.91
C GLN A 94 25.41 -11.75 -4.64
N ASP A 95 25.35 -11.92 -5.93
CA ASP A 95 24.35 -11.30 -6.82
C ASP A 95 22.94 -11.93 -6.73
N PHE A 96 22.82 -13.10 -6.07
CA PHE A 96 21.56 -13.74 -5.72
C PHE A 96 21.09 -13.43 -4.28
N SER A 97 21.95 -12.77 -3.47
CA SER A 97 21.64 -12.36 -2.10
C SER A 97 21.30 -10.88 -1.99
N LEU A 98 22.04 -10.01 -2.68
CA LEU A 98 21.79 -8.57 -2.74
C LEU A 98 21.37 -8.15 -4.15
N ARG A 99 20.38 -7.26 -4.21
CA ARG A 99 19.92 -6.67 -5.47
C ARG A 99 20.98 -5.75 -6.08
N TYR A 100 21.72 -5.03 -5.24
CA TYR A 100 22.85 -4.17 -5.58
C TYR A 100 24.05 -4.54 -4.69
N MET A 101 25.03 -5.24 -5.26
CA MET A 101 26.18 -5.72 -4.50
C MET A 101 27.04 -4.58 -3.97
N LEU A 102 27.41 -4.67 -2.69
CA LEU A 102 28.29 -3.69 -2.05
C LEU A 102 29.78 -4.07 -2.14
N ILE A 103 30.07 -5.32 -2.39
CA ILE A 103 31.41 -5.87 -2.56
C ILE A 103 31.56 -6.47 -3.95
N ASP A 104 32.65 -6.14 -4.60
CA ASP A 104 33.09 -6.73 -5.85
C ASP A 104 34.08 -7.86 -5.50
N GLY A 105 33.62 -9.12 -5.71
CA GLY A 105 34.34 -10.31 -5.32
C GLY A 105 35.01 -11.01 -6.51
N HIS A 106 36.24 -11.52 -6.30
CA HIS A 106 36.97 -12.34 -7.26
C HIS A 106 37.31 -13.70 -6.66
N GLY A 107 36.82 -14.76 -7.29
CA GLY A 107 36.93 -16.13 -6.82
C GLY A 107 35.58 -16.80 -6.60
N ASN A 108 35.55 -17.84 -5.76
CA ASN A 108 34.31 -18.55 -5.44
C ASN A 108 33.67 -17.96 -4.17
N PHE A 109 32.56 -17.25 -4.34
CA PHE A 109 31.74 -16.66 -3.26
C PHE A 109 30.44 -17.45 -3.00
N GLY A 110 30.40 -18.71 -3.37
CA GLY A 110 29.22 -19.57 -3.25
C GLY A 110 28.30 -19.50 -4.45
N SER A 111 27.21 -20.25 -4.39
CA SER A 111 26.22 -20.35 -5.47
C SER A 111 24.79 -20.40 -4.94
N ILE A 112 23.81 -20.23 -5.83
CA ILE A 112 22.38 -20.39 -5.52
C ILE A 112 22.02 -21.85 -5.13
N ASP A 113 22.91 -22.79 -5.40
CA ASP A 113 22.80 -24.19 -4.98
C ASP A 113 23.12 -24.41 -3.49
N GLY A 114 23.57 -23.33 -2.82
CA GLY A 114 23.93 -23.37 -1.40
C GLY A 114 25.36 -23.81 -1.15
N ASP A 115 26.21 -23.86 -2.19
CA ASP A 115 27.64 -24.05 -2.01
C ASP A 115 28.22 -22.90 -1.19
N GLY A 116 29.08 -23.23 -0.24
CA GLY A 116 29.80 -22.23 0.54
C GLY A 116 30.89 -21.53 -0.28
N ALA A 117 31.23 -20.33 0.15
CA ALA A 117 32.39 -19.62 -0.39
C ALA A 117 33.69 -20.38 -0.10
N ALA A 118 34.69 -20.23 -0.97
CA ALA A 118 36.03 -20.71 -0.69
C ALA A 118 36.64 -19.98 0.53
N ALA A 119 37.62 -20.60 1.21
CA ALA A 119 38.23 -19.98 2.38
C ALA A 119 38.80 -18.59 2.05
N MET A 120 38.70 -17.63 2.99
CA MET A 120 39.08 -16.20 2.84
C MET A 120 40.50 -15.96 2.33
N ARG A 121 41.41 -16.94 2.49
CA ARG A 121 42.76 -16.88 1.97
C ARG A 121 42.88 -17.05 0.44
N TYR A 122 41.83 -17.59 -0.18
CA TYR A 122 41.76 -17.81 -1.65
C TYR A 122 40.97 -16.71 -2.36
N THR A 123 39.88 -16.23 -1.74
CA THR A 123 39.02 -15.20 -2.32
C THR A 123 39.65 -13.82 -2.18
N GLU A 124 39.33 -12.96 -3.11
CA GLU A 124 39.75 -11.56 -3.14
C GLU A 124 38.55 -10.65 -3.31
N ALA A 125 38.62 -9.44 -2.76
CA ALA A 125 37.54 -8.48 -2.81
C ALA A 125 38.02 -7.03 -2.81
N ARG A 126 37.12 -6.15 -3.25
CA ARG A 126 37.21 -4.69 -3.13
C ARG A 126 35.78 -4.11 -2.99
N MET A 127 35.66 -2.84 -2.65
CA MET A 127 34.35 -2.19 -2.67
C MET A 127 33.80 -2.14 -4.10
N SER A 128 32.51 -2.27 -4.25
CA SER A 128 31.82 -1.96 -5.51
C SER A 128 31.68 -0.45 -5.68
N LYS A 129 31.43 0.01 -6.91
CA LYS A 129 31.23 1.46 -7.18
C LYS A 129 30.05 2.04 -6.40
N ILE A 130 28.97 1.31 -6.23
CA ILE A 130 27.80 1.76 -5.48
C ILE A 130 28.10 1.87 -3.98
N ALA A 131 28.95 1.01 -3.42
CA ALA A 131 29.32 1.06 -2.00
C ALA A 131 30.11 2.33 -1.64
N GLU A 132 30.87 2.91 -2.56
CA GLU A 132 31.57 4.16 -2.33
C GLU A 132 30.62 5.34 -2.09
N TYR A 133 29.43 5.29 -2.70
CA TYR A 133 28.36 6.29 -2.46
C TYR A 133 27.78 6.24 -1.05
N MET A 134 27.97 5.14 -0.32
CA MET A 134 27.60 5.08 1.09
C MET A 134 28.57 5.84 2.00
N LEU A 135 29.84 5.97 1.58
CA LEU A 135 30.94 6.55 2.37
C LEU A 135 31.30 7.97 1.91
N THR A 136 30.66 8.48 0.86
CA THR A 136 30.95 9.80 0.31
C THR A 136 30.85 10.88 1.40
N ASP A 137 31.87 11.72 1.51
CA ASP A 137 31.98 12.83 2.46
C ASP A 137 32.05 12.41 3.96
N ILE A 138 32.40 11.16 4.29
CA ILE A 138 32.50 10.70 5.69
C ILE A 138 33.55 11.47 6.49
N GLU A 139 34.61 11.94 5.84
CA GLU A 139 35.69 12.74 6.46
C GLU A 139 35.30 14.22 6.69
N LYS A 140 34.12 14.65 6.23
CA LYS A 140 33.64 16.03 6.37
C LYS A 140 32.71 16.23 7.57
N ASN A 141 32.88 15.45 8.62
CA ASN A 141 32.05 15.51 9.85
C ASN A 141 30.53 15.38 9.58
N THR A 142 30.16 14.59 8.59
CA THR A 142 28.76 14.43 8.17
C THR A 142 27.95 13.54 9.09
N VAL A 143 28.62 12.63 9.80
CA VAL A 143 28.03 11.67 10.75
C VAL A 143 28.81 11.70 12.08
N ASP A 144 28.18 11.14 13.12
CA ASP A 144 28.81 11.02 14.42
C ASP A 144 29.69 9.78 14.48
N PHE A 145 30.76 9.88 15.26
CA PHE A 145 31.68 8.78 15.55
C PHE A 145 31.56 8.40 17.01
N MET A 146 31.80 7.15 17.31
CA MET A 146 31.88 6.61 18.66
C MET A 146 33.16 5.81 18.86
N PRO A 147 33.66 5.68 20.10
CA PRO A 147 34.78 4.79 20.38
C PRO A 147 34.52 3.37 19.95
N ASN A 148 35.55 2.66 19.45
CA ASN A 148 35.50 1.25 19.19
C ASN A 148 35.51 0.45 20.50
N TYR A 149 35.52 -0.90 20.42
CA TYR A 149 35.43 -1.80 21.60
C TYR A 149 36.56 -1.65 22.63
N ASP A 150 37.70 -1.09 22.27
CA ASP A 150 38.89 -0.90 23.16
C ASP A 150 39.26 0.60 23.37
N ASP A 151 38.37 1.50 22.98
CA ASP A 151 38.52 2.97 23.09
C ASP A 151 39.77 3.59 22.40
N ARG A 152 40.42 2.82 21.49
CA ARG A 152 41.64 3.31 20.79
C ARG A 152 41.36 3.98 19.46
N LEU A 153 40.27 3.59 18.81
CA LEU A 153 39.86 4.09 17.51
C LEU A 153 38.44 4.62 17.57
N GLN A 154 38.03 5.31 16.51
CA GLN A 154 36.68 5.80 16.34
C GLN A 154 36.00 5.04 15.17
N GLU A 155 34.74 4.68 15.33
CA GLU A 155 33.93 4.12 14.26
C GLU A 155 32.68 4.97 14.03
N PRO A 156 32.17 5.06 12.79
CA PRO A 156 30.96 5.82 12.51
C PRO A 156 29.72 5.13 13.08
N THR A 157 28.82 5.90 13.71
CA THR A 157 27.54 5.40 14.20
C THR A 157 26.62 5.02 13.06
N VAL A 158 26.72 5.72 11.94
CA VAL A 158 25.95 5.55 10.70
C VAL A 158 26.79 6.05 9.53
N LEU A 159 26.56 5.56 8.31
CA LEU A 159 27.23 6.09 7.12
C LEU A 159 26.44 7.25 6.49
N PRO A 160 27.12 8.19 5.76
CA PRO A 160 26.45 9.30 5.08
C PRO A 160 25.41 8.85 4.05
N SER A 161 25.63 7.73 3.42
CA SER A 161 24.76 7.00 2.49
C SER A 161 23.98 7.85 1.47
N LYS A 162 24.58 8.10 0.30
CA LYS A 162 23.88 8.73 -0.84
C LYS A 162 22.82 7.83 -1.49
N ILE A 163 22.80 6.55 -1.14
CA ILE A 163 21.86 5.57 -1.67
C ILE A 163 20.86 5.11 -0.60
N PRO A 164 19.59 4.86 -0.93
CA PRO A 164 18.57 4.40 0.02
C PRO A 164 18.71 2.90 0.31
N GLN A 165 19.85 2.52 0.91
CA GLN A 165 20.31 1.13 1.07
C GLN A 165 19.30 0.22 1.75
N LEU A 166 18.56 0.73 2.77
CA LEU A 166 17.57 -0.06 3.49
C LEU A 166 16.52 -0.68 2.57
N LEU A 167 16.04 0.09 1.59
CA LEU A 167 15.00 -0.37 0.66
C LEU A 167 15.57 -1.10 -0.56
N ILE A 168 16.67 -0.60 -1.14
CA ILE A 168 17.19 -1.21 -2.38
C ILE A 168 17.75 -2.61 -2.19
N ASN A 169 18.36 -2.91 -1.04
CA ASN A 169 18.90 -4.23 -0.73
C ASN A 169 18.10 -4.98 0.34
N GLY A 170 17.26 -4.27 1.08
CA GLY A 170 16.54 -4.86 2.21
C GLY A 170 17.46 -5.29 3.34
N SER A 171 16.89 -6.02 4.30
CA SER A 171 17.66 -6.62 5.40
C SER A 171 16.86 -7.75 6.03
N SER A 172 17.50 -8.84 6.41
CA SER A 172 16.88 -9.90 7.20
C SER A 172 17.70 -10.15 8.47
N GLY A 173 17.03 -10.34 9.60
CA GLY A 173 17.70 -10.60 10.87
C GLY A 173 16.77 -11.06 11.96
N ILE A 174 17.29 -11.89 12.86
CA ILE A 174 16.56 -12.42 14.00
C ILE A 174 17.20 -11.85 15.28
N ALA A 175 16.43 -11.04 16.01
CA ALA A 175 16.80 -10.50 17.30
C ALA A 175 16.08 -11.22 18.43
N VAL A 176 16.26 -10.76 19.66
CA VAL A 176 15.53 -11.31 20.81
C VAL A 176 14.09 -10.75 20.82
N GLY A 177 13.10 -11.61 20.69
CA GLY A 177 11.68 -11.25 20.71
C GLY A 177 11.14 -10.57 19.43
N MET A 178 11.99 -10.33 18.43
CA MET A 178 11.57 -9.70 17.17
C MET A 178 12.47 -10.11 16.00
N ALA A 179 11.96 -9.95 14.79
CA ALA A 179 12.71 -10.21 13.57
C ALA A 179 12.45 -9.10 12.54
N THR A 180 13.43 -8.83 11.70
CA THR A 180 13.30 -7.99 10.53
C THR A 180 13.42 -8.82 9.26
N ASN A 181 12.61 -8.50 8.25
CA ASN A 181 12.69 -9.11 6.93
C ASN A 181 12.20 -8.10 5.87
N ILE A 182 13.06 -7.14 5.57
CA ILE A 182 12.78 -6.05 4.62
C ILE A 182 13.14 -6.55 3.23
N PRO A 183 12.20 -6.59 2.28
CA PRO A 183 12.49 -7.02 0.92
C PRO A 183 13.30 -5.97 0.15
N PRO A 184 14.14 -6.38 -0.81
CA PRO A 184 14.83 -5.47 -1.72
C PRO A 184 13.86 -4.85 -2.73
N HIS A 185 14.20 -3.65 -3.26
CA HIS A 185 13.42 -2.90 -4.23
C HIS A 185 14.28 -2.39 -5.37
N ASN A 186 13.63 -2.06 -6.48
CA ASN A 186 14.31 -1.44 -7.62
C ASN A 186 14.78 -0.02 -7.28
N LEU A 187 16.05 0.28 -7.58
CA LEU A 187 16.68 1.56 -7.26
C LEU A 187 15.98 2.74 -7.93
N THR A 188 15.63 2.60 -9.21
CA THR A 188 14.94 3.64 -9.97
C THR A 188 13.59 3.99 -9.33
N GLU A 189 12.79 2.97 -9.00
CA GLU A 189 11.48 3.18 -8.35
C GLU A 189 11.61 3.86 -6.98
N VAL A 190 12.61 3.45 -6.18
CA VAL A 190 12.83 4.07 -4.85
C VAL A 190 13.30 5.52 -4.98
N CYS A 191 14.23 5.80 -5.91
CA CYS A 191 14.67 7.18 -6.17
C CYS A 191 13.51 8.06 -6.66
N ASP A 192 12.68 7.56 -7.59
CA ASP A 192 11.51 8.29 -8.07
C ASP A 192 10.49 8.55 -6.96
N GLY A 193 10.30 7.58 -6.05
CA GLY A 193 9.46 7.75 -4.86
C GLY A 193 9.99 8.83 -3.91
N LEU A 194 11.29 8.86 -3.66
CA LEU A 194 11.96 9.89 -2.84
C LEU A 194 11.83 11.28 -3.48
N ILE A 195 12.10 11.41 -4.78
CA ILE A 195 11.96 12.66 -5.53
C ILE A 195 10.51 13.15 -5.46
N ARG A 196 9.53 12.25 -5.63
CA ARG A 196 8.11 12.60 -5.52
C ARG A 196 7.72 13.15 -4.16
N ILE A 197 8.25 12.59 -3.06
CA ILE A 197 8.02 13.09 -1.69
C ILE A 197 8.63 14.49 -1.52
N ILE A 198 9.84 14.71 -2.04
CA ILE A 198 10.52 16.01 -1.98
C ILE A 198 9.71 17.08 -2.74
N GLU A 199 9.19 16.75 -3.92
CA GLU A 199 8.38 17.66 -4.74
C GLU A 199 6.99 17.92 -4.13
N ASN A 200 6.39 16.93 -3.52
CA ASN A 200 5.08 17.03 -2.88
C ASN A 200 5.06 16.29 -1.54
N PRO A 201 5.27 16.96 -0.41
CA PRO A 201 5.24 16.35 0.92
C PRO A 201 3.90 15.68 1.27
N ASN A 202 2.80 16.07 0.60
CA ASN A 202 1.47 15.51 0.80
C ASN A 202 1.16 14.31 -0.12
N THR A 203 2.18 13.73 -0.77
CA THR A 203 2.02 12.53 -1.60
C THR A 203 1.38 11.41 -0.79
N THR A 204 0.32 10.82 -1.32
CA THR A 204 -0.42 9.73 -0.66
C THR A 204 0.29 8.39 -0.78
N ASP A 205 -0.08 7.44 0.09
CA ASP A 205 0.46 6.07 0.03
C ASP A 205 0.13 5.39 -1.30
N GLU A 206 -1.06 5.65 -1.88
CA GLU A 206 -1.48 5.13 -3.18
C GLU A 206 -0.60 5.65 -4.32
N GLU A 207 -0.26 6.93 -4.31
CA GLU A 207 0.66 7.52 -5.29
C GLU A 207 2.05 6.90 -5.17
N LEU A 208 2.56 6.74 -3.95
CA LEU A 208 3.85 6.07 -3.71
C LEU A 208 3.86 4.62 -4.19
N MET A 209 2.77 3.87 -3.96
CA MET A 209 2.63 2.49 -4.43
C MET A 209 2.48 2.39 -5.95
N SER A 210 2.10 3.46 -6.64
CA SER A 210 2.09 3.51 -8.10
C SER A 210 3.50 3.65 -8.68
N ILE A 211 4.41 4.30 -7.95
CA ILE A 211 5.82 4.49 -8.31
C ILE A 211 6.65 3.28 -7.86
N ILE A 212 6.62 2.97 -6.55
CA ILE A 212 7.30 1.81 -5.96
C ILE A 212 6.32 0.63 -6.00
N LYS A 213 6.31 -0.08 -7.11
CA LYS A 213 5.28 -1.08 -7.43
C LYS A 213 5.29 -2.29 -6.49
N GLY A 214 6.45 -2.60 -5.91
CA GLY A 214 6.64 -3.75 -5.03
C GLY A 214 8.10 -4.15 -4.90
N PRO A 215 8.41 -5.19 -4.12
CA PRO A 215 9.76 -5.76 -4.04
C PRO A 215 10.34 -6.13 -5.39
N ASP A 216 11.65 -6.06 -5.51
CA ASP A 216 12.42 -6.45 -6.69
C ASP A 216 13.57 -7.37 -6.28
N PHE A 217 13.34 -8.67 -6.34
CA PHE A 217 14.28 -9.66 -5.84
C PHE A 217 15.43 -9.92 -6.82
N PRO A 218 16.67 -10.13 -6.33
CA PRO A 218 17.83 -10.38 -7.18
C PRO A 218 17.71 -11.67 -7.99
N THR A 219 16.91 -12.63 -7.53
CA THR A 219 16.65 -13.90 -8.23
C THR A 219 15.51 -13.80 -9.26
N GLY A 220 14.90 -12.61 -9.42
CA GLY A 220 13.74 -12.42 -10.29
C GLY A 220 12.46 -12.99 -9.67
N GLY A 221 11.83 -13.92 -10.37
CA GLY A 221 10.57 -14.52 -9.98
C GLY A 221 9.36 -13.63 -10.25
N MET A 222 8.22 -14.10 -9.80
CA MET A 222 6.92 -13.48 -10.03
C MET A 222 6.16 -13.31 -8.73
N ILE A 223 5.76 -12.08 -8.40
CA ILE A 223 4.86 -11.79 -7.28
C ILE A 223 3.41 -11.97 -7.75
N LEU A 224 2.61 -12.68 -6.96
CA LEU A 224 1.19 -12.91 -7.21
C LEU A 224 0.33 -12.05 -6.29
N GLY A 225 -0.50 -11.19 -6.89
CA GLY A 225 -1.35 -10.25 -6.17
C GLY A 225 -0.60 -9.04 -5.60
N LYS A 226 -1.34 -7.98 -5.33
CA LYS A 226 -0.80 -6.73 -4.78
C LYS A 226 -1.15 -6.51 -3.30
N ASP A 227 -2.07 -7.29 -2.74
CA ASP A 227 -2.61 -7.05 -1.40
C ASP A 227 -1.56 -7.21 -0.31
N GLY A 228 -0.71 -8.25 -0.41
CA GLY A 228 0.40 -8.42 0.52
C GLY A 228 1.44 -7.29 0.45
N ILE A 229 1.64 -6.69 -0.74
CA ILE A 229 2.52 -5.52 -0.91
C ILE A 229 1.87 -4.29 -0.26
N LYS A 230 0.59 -4.03 -0.55
CA LYS A 230 -0.17 -2.91 0.03
C LYS A 230 -0.19 -2.98 1.55
N GLU A 231 -0.45 -4.16 2.09
CA GLU A 231 -0.43 -4.40 3.53
C GLU A 231 0.96 -4.14 4.13
N ALA A 232 2.03 -4.67 3.51
CA ALA A 232 3.41 -4.45 3.96
C ALA A 232 3.79 -2.96 3.99
N TYR A 233 3.41 -2.21 2.96
CA TYR A 233 3.75 -0.79 2.84
C TYR A 233 2.97 0.11 3.80
N ARG A 234 1.71 -0.23 4.10
CA ARG A 234 0.86 0.55 5.01
C ARG A 234 1.10 0.23 6.49
N THR A 235 1.39 -1.02 6.82
CA THR A 235 1.47 -1.48 8.22
C THR A 235 2.87 -1.89 8.65
N GLY A 236 3.81 -1.96 7.73
CA GLY A 236 5.14 -2.51 7.96
C GLY A 236 5.18 -4.05 8.03
N LYS A 237 4.06 -4.76 7.83
CA LYS A 237 3.98 -6.22 7.79
C LYS A 237 3.08 -6.68 6.66
N GLY A 238 3.49 -7.72 5.93
CA GLY A 238 2.67 -8.28 4.86
C GLY A 238 3.18 -9.63 4.38
N LYS A 239 2.29 -10.39 3.72
CA LYS A 239 2.61 -11.70 3.15
C LYS A 239 2.63 -11.57 1.63
N ILE A 240 3.79 -11.67 1.03
CA ILE A 240 4.00 -11.52 -0.42
C ILE A 240 4.25 -12.90 -1.00
N VAL A 241 3.33 -13.36 -1.86
CA VAL A 241 3.47 -14.65 -2.53
C VAL A 241 4.40 -14.49 -3.73
N VAL A 242 5.49 -15.23 -3.74
CA VAL A 242 6.48 -15.23 -4.82
C VAL A 242 6.50 -16.60 -5.47
N ARG A 243 6.44 -16.63 -6.79
CA ARG A 243 6.41 -17.84 -7.62
C ARG A 243 7.61 -17.85 -8.57
N ALA A 244 8.18 -19.03 -8.81
CA ALA A 244 9.15 -19.28 -9.86
C ALA A 244 8.58 -18.96 -11.24
N GLU A 245 9.37 -18.42 -12.15
CA GLU A 245 8.99 -18.35 -13.56
C GLU A 245 9.21 -19.71 -14.20
N ALA A 246 8.18 -20.19 -14.84
CA ALA A 246 8.22 -21.45 -15.56
C ALA A 246 7.48 -21.34 -16.89
N GLU A 247 8.06 -21.93 -17.92
CA GLU A 247 7.51 -21.98 -19.25
C GLU A 247 7.26 -23.44 -19.65
N ILE A 248 6.20 -23.69 -20.40
CA ILE A 248 5.86 -25.00 -20.92
C ILE A 248 6.28 -25.04 -22.39
N GLU A 249 7.19 -25.93 -22.74
CA GLU A 249 7.63 -26.14 -24.12
C GLU A 249 7.14 -27.48 -24.65
N GLU A 250 6.77 -27.49 -25.91
CA GLU A 250 6.44 -28.72 -26.62
C GLU A 250 7.70 -29.38 -27.17
N MET A 251 7.77 -30.70 -27.01
CA MET A 251 8.86 -31.56 -27.53
C MET A 251 8.36 -32.46 -28.66
N ALA A 252 9.30 -33.10 -29.37
CA ALA A 252 8.95 -34.11 -30.35
C ALA A 252 8.09 -35.24 -29.74
N ASN A 253 7.22 -35.83 -30.53
CA ASN A 253 6.32 -36.92 -30.13
C ASN A 253 5.23 -36.54 -29.11
N ASN A 254 4.71 -35.33 -29.16
CA ASN A 254 3.67 -34.79 -28.22
C ASN A 254 4.06 -34.87 -26.73
N LYS A 255 5.35 -34.85 -26.43
CA LYS A 255 5.83 -34.65 -25.06
C LYS A 255 5.90 -33.17 -24.72
N GLN A 256 5.77 -32.84 -23.45
CA GLN A 256 5.95 -31.50 -22.94
C GLN A 256 7.06 -31.49 -21.90
N ARG A 257 7.72 -30.32 -21.73
CA ARG A 257 8.65 -30.08 -20.65
C ARG A 257 8.35 -28.74 -20.01
N ILE A 258 8.64 -28.63 -18.71
CA ILE A 258 8.56 -27.39 -17.95
C ILE A 258 9.99 -26.91 -17.75
N ILE A 259 10.27 -25.67 -18.13
CA ILE A 259 11.57 -25.02 -17.93
C ILE A 259 11.38 -23.93 -16.88
N VAL A 260 12.09 -24.03 -15.76
CA VAL A 260 12.09 -23.02 -14.69
C VAL A 260 13.30 -22.12 -14.90
N THR A 261 13.06 -20.83 -15.06
CA THR A 261 14.06 -19.81 -15.40
C THR A 261 14.40 -18.87 -14.25
N SER A 262 13.57 -18.82 -13.19
CA SER A 262 13.84 -18.07 -11.98
C SER A 262 13.21 -18.75 -10.76
N LEU A 263 13.74 -18.44 -9.57
CA LEU A 263 13.26 -19.02 -8.31
C LEU A 263 12.83 -17.91 -7.34
N PRO A 264 11.92 -18.21 -6.41
CA PRO A 264 11.63 -17.29 -5.31
C PRO A 264 12.90 -16.95 -4.52
N TYR A 265 12.96 -15.72 -4.02
CA TYR A 265 14.11 -15.23 -3.27
C TYR A 265 14.41 -16.09 -2.04
N GLN A 266 15.69 -16.34 -1.78
CA GLN A 266 16.22 -17.18 -0.70
C GLN A 266 15.91 -18.68 -0.83
N VAL A 267 15.39 -19.14 -1.95
CA VAL A 267 15.23 -20.58 -2.21
C VAL A 267 16.54 -21.17 -2.71
N ASN A 268 16.96 -22.28 -2.09
CA ASN A 268 18.11 -23.07 -2.52
C ASN A 268 17.73 -24.00 -3.67
N LYS A 269 18.38 -23.83 -4.83
CA LYS A 269 18.05 -24.55 -6.08
C LYS A 269 18.27 -26.06 -5.96
N ALA A 270 19.41 -26.48 -5.45
CA ALA A 270 19.74 -27.92 -5.31
C ALA A 270 18.77 -28.63 -4.36
N ARG A 271 18.42 -27.98 -3.24
CA ARG A 271 17.46 -28.52 -2.28
C ARG A 271 16.03 -28.58 -2.85
N LEU A 272 15.66 -27.64 -3.69
CA LEU A 272 14.39 -27.66 -4.41
C LEU A 272 14.33 -28.86 -5.36
N ILE A 273 15.36 -29.09 -6.15
CA ILE A 273 15.47 -30.24 -7.09
C ILE A 273 15.39 -31.57 -6.31
N GLU A 274 16.11 -31.67 -5.20
CA GLU A 274 16.06 -32.85 -4.32
C GLU A 274 14.65 -33.10 -3.78
N ASN A 275 13.96 -32.03 -3.34
CA ASN A 275 12.60 -32.10 -2.83
C ASN A 275 11.60 -32.52 -3.91
N ILE A 276 11.70 -31.99 -5.14
CA ILE A 276 10.89 -32.43 -6.28
C ILE A 276 11.12 -33.92 -6.53
N SER A 277 12.37 -34.37 -6.59
CA SER A 277 12.73 -35.78 -6.80
C SER A 277 12.15 -36.69 -5.71
N LYS A 278 12.13 -36.23 -4.46
CA LYS A 278 11.51 -36.94 -3.35
C LYS A 278 10.01 -37.08 -3.52
N LEU A 279 9.30 -36.01 -3.87
CA LEU A 279 7.84 -36.01 -4.08
C LEU A 279 7.42 -36.92 -5.26
N VAL A 280 8.24 -37.00 -6.31
CA VAL A 280 8.04 -37.93 -7.44
C VAL A 280 8.20 -39.38 -6.98
N ARG A 281 9.23 -39.70 -6.20
CA ARG A 281 9.45 -41.04 -5.64
C ARG A 281 8.33 -41.50 -4.70
N GLU A 282 7.82 -40.57 -3.90
CA GLU A 282 6.70 -40.79 -2.99
C GLU A 282 5.33 -40.81 -3.71
N LYS A 283 5.29 -40.64 -5.05
CA LYS A 283 4.08 -40.57 -5.88
C LYS A 283 3.11 -39.48 -5.47
N ARG A 284 3.60 -38.42 -4.87
CA ARG A 284 2.79 -37.23 -4.56
C ARG A 284 2.66 -36.29 -5.74
N ILE A 285 3.62 -36.30 -6.62
CA ILE A 285 3.56 -35.66 -7.95
C ILE A 285 3.79 -36.74 -8.99
N GLU A 286 2.82 -36.91 -9.86
CA GLU A 286 2.88 -37.88 -10.97
C GLU A 286 3.09 -37.14 -12.29
N GLY A 287 3.51 -37.85 -13.32
CA GLY A 287 3.65 -37.29 -14.68
C GLY A 287 5.03 -36.76 -15.02
N ILE A 288 5.99 -36.71 -14.10
CA ILE A 288 7.38 -36.33 -14.36
C ILE A 288 8.14 -37.59 -14.83
N SER A 289 8.91 -37.47 -15.94
CA SER A 289 9.78 -38.52 -16.46
C SER A 289 11.25 -38.32 -16.13
N GLU A 290 11.73 -37.07 -16.20
CA GLU A 290 13.11 -36.71 -15.92
C GLU A 290 13.20 -35.30 -15.31
N LEU A 291 14.19 -35.07 -14.47
CA LEU A 291 14.49 -33.80 -13.84
C LEU A 291 15.98 -33.53 -13.97
N ARG A 292 16.35 -32.44 -14.62
CA ARG A 292 17.75 -32.04 -14.85
C ARG A 292 17.98 -30.58 -14.43
N ASP A 293 19.18 -30.32 -13.97
CA ASP A 293 19.69 -28.96 -13.79
C ASP A 293 20.61 -28.65 -15.00
N GLU A 294 20.18 -27.69 -15.81
CA GLU A 294 20.92 -27.21 -16.98
C GLU A 294 21.45 -25.80 -16.80
N SER A 295 21.49 -25.31 -15.53
CA SER A 295 21.98 -23.97 -15.21
C SER A 295 23.45 -23.79 -15.58
N ASP A 296 23.79 -22.65 -16.15
CA ASP A 296 25.14 -22.24 -16.48
C ASP A 296 25.43 -20.78 -16.04
N ARG A 297 26.53 -20.19 -16.53
CA ARG A 297 26.89 -18.80 -16.22
C ARG A 297 25.96 -17.76 -16.83
N ASN A 298 25.30 -18.08 -17.94
CA ASN A 298 24.37 -17.17 -18.64
C ASN A 298 22.97 -17.36 -18.10
N ASP A 299 22.55 -18.64 -18.00
CA ASP A 299 21.26 -19.05 -17.44
C ASP A 299 21.47 -19.57 -16.01
N ARG A 300 21.53 -18.65 -15.04
CA ARG A 300 21.80 -18.97 -13.62
C ARG A 300 20.83 -19.98 -13.02
N VAL A 301 19.60 -19.99 -13.53
CA VAL A 301 18.56 -20.95 -13.17
C VAL A 301 17.95 -21.48 -14.44
N ARG A 302 18.18 -22.75 -14.72
CA ARG A 302 17.55 -23.50 -15.80
C ARG A 302 17.28 -24.92 -15.33
N ILE A 303 16.13 -25.14 -14.69
CA ILE A 303 15.68 -26.45 -14.26
C ILE A 303 14.73 -26.99 -15.31
N VAL A 304 15.07 -28.14 -15.90
CA VAL A 304 14.29 -28.80 -16.95
C VAL A 304 13.57 -30.01 -16.36
N ILE A 305 12.23 -29.98 -16.44
CA ILE A 305 11.36 -31.04 -15.96
C ILE A 305 10.63 -31.66 -17.15
N GLU A 306 11.07 -32.81 -17.61
CA GLU A 306 10.43 -33.54 -18.71
C GLU A 306 9.21 -34.33 -18.20
N LEU A 307 8.14 -34.30 -18.98
CA LEU A 307 6.89 -34.96 -18.62
C LEU A 307 6.66 -36.25 -19.38
N LYS A 308 5.90 -37.16 -18.80
CA LYS A 308 5.39 -38.32 -19.47
C LYS A 308 4.37 -37.93 -20.55
N ARG A 309 4.21 -38.78 -21.59
CA ARG A 309 3.36 -38.48 -22.76
C ARG A 309 1.92 -38.12 -22.38
N ASP A 310 1.38 -38.73 -21.32
CA ASP A 310 -0.02 -38.60 -20.93
C ASP A 310 -0.23 -37.54 -19.82
N ALA A 311 0.85 -36.88 -19.41
CA ALA A 311 0.80 -35.87 -18.36
C ALA A 311 0.40 -34.50 -18.93
N LYS A 312 -0.51 -33.78 -18.24
CA LYS A 312 -0.89 -32.40 -18.55
C LYS A 312 0.08 -31.46 -17.82
N ALA A 313 0.92 -30.73 -18.56
CA ALA A 313 1.96 -29.87 -18.01
C ALA A 313 1.42 -28.85 -16.99
N GLN A 314 0.26 -28.22 -17.24
CA GLN A 314 -0.35 -27.27 -16.33
C GLN A 314 -0.73 -27.90 -14.98
N VAL A 315 -1.22 -29.13 -14.98
CA VAL A 315 -1.58 -29.85 -13.75
C VAL A 315 -0.33 -30.15 -12.92
N VAL A 316 0.74 -30.63 -13.58
CA VAL A 316 2.01 -30.91 -12.90
C VAL A 316 2.63 -29.62 -12.37
N LEU A 317 2.60 -28.54 -13.13
CA LEU A 317 3.10 -27.23 -12.72
C LEU A 317 2.35 -26.69 -11.49
N ASN A 318 1.04 -26.81 -11.47
CA ASN A 318 0.20 -26.41 -10.31
C ASN A 318 0.49 -27.26 -9.07
N GLN A 319 0.76 -28.56 -9.25
CA GLN A 319 1.17 -29.44 -8.14
C GLN A 319 2.55 -29.07 -7.60
N LEU A 320 3.49 -28.69 -8.48
CA LEU A 320 4.82 -28.19 -8.10
C LEU A 320 4.71 -26.90 -7.28
N TYR A 321 3.91 -25.94 -7.72
CA TYR A 321 3.67 -24.70 -6.98
C TYR A 321 3.04 -24.95 -5.61
N LYS A 322 2.11 -25.89 -5.52
CA LYS A 322 1.41 -26.19 -4.25
C LYS A 322 2.26 -26.95 -3.24
N ASN A 323 3.18 -27.83 -3.71
CA ASN A 323 3.87 -28.78 -2.83
C ASN A 323 5.38 -28.50 -2.68
N THR A 324 5.93 -27.49 -3.38
CA THR A 324 7.37 -27.16 -3.34
C THR A 324 7.59 -25.67 -3.18
N GLN A 325 8.86 -25.30 -2.95
CA GLN A 325 9.30 -23.90 -2.91
C GLN A 325 9.37 -23.22 -4.29
N MET A 326 8.81 -23.83 -5.34
CA MET A 326 8.55 -23.09 -6.59
C MET A 326 7.53 -21.96 -6.39
N GLN A 327 6.74 -22.03 -5.34
CA GLN A 327 5.97 -20.91 -4.81
C GLN A 327 6.19 -20.84 -3.31
N ASP A 328 6.57 -19.68 -2.81
CA ASP A 328 6.81 -19.44 -1.39
C ASP A 328 6.24 -18.08 -0.96
N THR A 329 6.06 -17.88 0.33
CA THR A 329 5.54 -16.63 0.88
C THR A 329 6.66 -15.88 1.58
N PHE A 330 7.02 -14.72 1.04
CA PHE A 330 7.93 -13.80 1.70
C PHE A 330 7.15 -12.99 2.75
N GLY A 331 7.42 -13.27 4.03
CA GLY A 331 6.83 -12.53 5.15
C GLY A 331 7.60 -11.22 5.36
N ALA A 332 7.12 -10.12 4.79
CA ALA A 332 7.74 -8.81 4.95
C ALA A 332 7.51 -8.27 6.37
N ILE A 333 8.59 -7.80 7.02
CA ILE A 333 8.59 -7.12 8.31
C ILE A 333 9.59 -5.96 8.21
N LEU A 334 9.10 -4.74 8.09
CA LEU A 334 9.90 -3.54 7.93
C LEU A 334 10.32 -2.99 9.30
N LEU A 335 11.10 -3.78 10.03
CA LEU A 335 11.62 -3.44 11.36
C LEU A 335 13.04 -2.90 11.22
N ALA A 336 13.29 -1.68 11.68
CA ALA A 336 14.61 -1.04 11.69
C ALA A 336 14.83 -0.24 12.98
N LEU A 337 16.08 0.14 13.24
CA LEU A 337 16.42 1.02 14.34
C LEU A 337 16.21 2.48 13.94
N VAL A 338 15.45 3.21 14.75
CA VAL A 338 15.26 4.66 14.68
C VAL A 338 15.76 5.23 15.98
N ASP A 339 16.87 5.97 15.93
CA ASP A 339 17.56 6.52 17.13
C ASP A 339 17.86 5.47 18.21
N GLY A 340 18.26 4.26 17.76
CA GLY A 340 18.58 3.13 18.63
C GLY A 340 17.36 2.33 19.13
N GLU A 341 16.13 2.72 18.80
CA GLU A 341 14.91 2.01 19.16
C GLU A 341 14.38 1.18 17.97
N PRO A 342 14.01 -0.09 18.18
CA PRO A 342 13.41 -0.90 17.13
C PRO A 342 11.96 -0.48 16.85
N LYS A 343 11.66 -0.08 15.61
CA LYS A 343 10.33 0.33 15.16
C LYS A 343 9.92 -0.39 13.88
N ILE A 344 8.66 -0.79 13.82
CA ILE A 344 8.06 -1.28 12.58
C ILE A 344 7.61 -0.05 11.80
N LEU A 345 8.11 0.08 10.58
CA LEU A 345 7.95 1.28 9.77
C LEU A 345 7.03 1.00 8.57
N THR A 346 6.30 2.01 8.14
CA THR A 346 5.63 2.01 6.84
C THR A 346 6.64 2.35 5.74
N LEU A 347 6.30 2.08 4.48
CA LEU A 347 7.13 2.50 3.35
C LEU A 347 7.41 4.02 3.40
N ARG A 348 6.38 4.83 3.64
CA ARG A 348 6.49 6.27 3.75
C ARG A 348 7.49 6.68 4.82
N GLN A 349 7.40 6.11 6.01
CA GLN A 349 8.32 6.41 7.11
C GLN A 349 9.77 6.05 6.78
N CYS A 350 10.02 4.92 6.10
CA CYS A 350 11.37 4.56 5.65
C CYS A 350 11.96 5.62 4.72
N LEU A 351 11.16 6.15 3.79
CA LEU A 351 11.58 7.19 2.85
C LEU A 351 11.80 8.53 3.55
N ASP A 352 10.91 8.92 4.47
CA ASP A 352 11.01 10.17 5.24
C ASP A 352 12.29 10.19 6.11
N TYR A 353 12.58 9.11 6.86
CA TYR A 353 13.81 9.01 7.65
C TYR A 353 15.08 9.06 6.81
N TYR A 354 15.05 8.50 5.60
CA TYR A 354 16.17 8.63 4.68
C TYR A 354 16.36 10.05 4.21
N ILE A 355 15.31 10.78 3.85
CA ILE A 355 15.36 12.19 3.45
C ILE A 355 15.93 13.05 4.60
N ASP A 356 15.45 12.86 5.82
CA ASP A 356 15.90 13.57 7.01
C ASP A 356 17.40 13.33 7.29
N HIS A 357 17.84 12.08 7.11
CA HIS A 357 19.27 11.75 7.22
C HIS A 357 20.09 12.46 6.15
N ARG A 358 19.67 12.42 4.88
CA ARG A 358 20.36 13.12 3.79
C ARG A 358 20.40 14.63 4.03
N LYS A 359 19.32 15.23 4.50
CA LYS A 359 19.28 16.64 4.88
C LYS A 359 20.35 16.95 5.94
N THR A 360 20.41 16.14 6.98
CA THR A 360 21.40 16.30 8.07
C THR A 360 22.83 16.19 7.53
N VAL A 361 23.12 15.19 6.70
CA VAL A 361 24.43 14.98 6.07
C VAL A 361 24.84 16.19 5.23
N ILE A 362 23.94 16.71 4.38
CA ILE A 362 24.23 17.87 3.52
C ILE A 362 24.49 19.13 4.36
N LEU A 363 23.66 19.40 5.37
CA LEU A 363 23.87 20.56 6.24
C LEU A 363 25.21 20.48 6.98
N ARG A 364 25.59 19.31 7.52
CA ARG A 364 26.86 19.10 8.21
C ARG A 364 28.04 19.22 7.25
N ARG A 365 27.96 18.63 6.06
CA ARG A 365 28.94 18.79 4.98
C ARG A 365 29.14 20.25 4.62
N THR A 366 28.06 20.96 4.34
CA THR A 366 28.10 22.37 3.95
C THR A 366 28.69 23.24 5.04
N LYS A 367 28.36 22.98 6.31
CA LYS A 367 28.97 23.67 7.45
C LYS A 367 30.48 23.41 7.54
N PHE A 368 30.91 22.16 7.41
CA PHE A 368 32.32 21.80 7.41
C PHE A 368 33.10 22.50 6.28
N GLU A 369 32.53 22.50 5.07
CA GLU A 369 33.12 23.17 3.91
C GLU A 369 33.16 24.70 4.10
N LEU A 370 32.10 25.27 4.68
CA LEU A 370 32.06 26.70 5.04
C LEU A 370 33.13 27.07 6.07
N ASP A 371 33.24 26.29 7.14
CA ASP A 371 34.26 26.56 8.19
C ASP A 371 35.66 26.46 7.61
N LYS A 372 35.95 25.48 6.77
CA LYS A 372 37.23 25.33 6.05
C LYS A 372 37.46 26.47 5.07
N ALA A 373 36.45 26.90 4.33
CA ALA A 373 36.57 28.03 3.41
C ALA A 373 36.79 29.33 4.15
N LEU A 374 36.10 29.58 5.25
CA LEU A 374 36.33 30.77 6.10
C LEU A 374 37.73 30.80 6.71
N ALA A 375 38.22 29.64 7.20
CA ALA A 375 39.60 29.55 7.73
C ALA A 375 40.63 29.86 6.63
N ARG A 376 40.42 29.40 5.40
CA ARG A 376 41.31 29.70 4.27
C ARG A 376 41.20 31.15 3.83
N ALA A 377 40.00 31.70 3.75
CA ALA A 377 39.77 33.11 3.41
C ALA A 377 40.46 34.04 4.43
N HIS A 378 40.36 33.70 5.71
CA HIS A 378 41.03 34.45 6.80
C HIS A 378 42.56 34.50 6.62
N ILE A 379 43.18 33.37 6.24
CA ILE A 379 44.62 33.35 5.93
C ILE A 379 44.93 34.23 4.70
N LEU A 380 44.13 34.10 3.63
CA LEU A 380 44.35 34.90 2.42
C LEU A 380 44.17 36.39 2.64
N GLU A 381 43.28 36.83 3.52
CA GLU A 381 43.17 38.26 3.94
C GLU A 381 44.47 38.76 4.55
N GLY A 382 45.08 37.99 5.47
CA GLY A 382 46.38 38.33 6.05
C GLY A 382 47.49 38.41 5.01
N LEU A 383 47.52 37.45 4.06
CA LEU A 383 48.51 37.44 2.97
C LEU A 383 48.32 38.64 2.02
N ARG A 384 47.08 39.07 1.73
CA ARG A 384 46.79 40.27 0.93
C ARG A 384 47.34 41.52 1.61
N ILE A 385 47.05 41.70 2.92
CA ILE A 385 47.61 42.82 3.69
C ILE A 385 49.11 42.81 3.64
N ALA A 386 49.78 41.65 3.76
CA ALA A 386 51.23 41.52 3.71
C ALA A 386 51.80 41.85 2.32
N ILE A 387 51.15 41.42 1.25
CA ILE A 387 51.58 41.68 -0.12
C ILE A 387 51.40 43.16 -0.48
N ASP A 388 50.30 43.80 -0.05
CA ASP A 388 50.11 45.24 -0.26
C ASP A 388 51.11 46.14 0.49
N ASN A 389 51.67 45.61 1.59
CA ASN A 389 52.66 46.32 2.44
C ASN A 389 54.02 45.58 2.51
N ILE A 390 54.43 44.94 1.41
CA ILE A 390 55.51 43.94 1.40
C ILE A 390 56.84 44.50 1.89
N ASP A 391 57.22 45.74 1.54
CA ASP A 391 58.46 46.35 1.94
C ASP A 391 58.52 46.56 3.46
N GLU A 392 57.41 46.97 4.07
CA GLU A 392 57.29 47.15 5.50
C GLU A 392 57.33 45.79 6.26
N VAL A 393 56.65 44.80 5.74
CA VAL A 393 56.68 43.42 6.27
C VAL A 393 58.11 42.86 6.26
N ILE A 394 58.80 42.99 5.14
CA ILE A 394 60.23 42.57 5.02
C ILE A 394 61.08 43.31 6.01
N SER A 395 60.89 44.63 6.17
CA SER A 395 61.64 45.44 7.11
C SER A 395 61.44 44.99 8.58
N ILE A 396 60.19 44.73 8.99
CA ILE A 396 59.85 44.21 10.30
C ILE A 396 60.55 42.87 10.55
N ILE A 397 60.36 41.90 9.60
CA ILE A 397 60.95 40.55 9.75
C ILE A 397 62.52 40.64 9.88
N ARG A 398 63.20 41.48 9.07
CA ARG A 398 64.64 41.61 9.11
C ARG A 398 65.14 42.31 10.36
N SER A 399 64.38 43.27 10.91
CA SER A 399 64.72 44.00 12.12
C SER A 399 64.35 43.28 13.42
N SER A 400 63.61 42.22 13.33
CA SER A 400 63.14 41.38 14.46
C SER A 400 64.23 40.35 14.79
N TYR A 401 64.43 40.07 16.08
CA TYR A 401 65.34 39.02 16.55
C TYR A 401 64.58 37.70 16.82
N ASP A 402 63.42 37.79 17.51
CA ASP A 402 62.49 36.62 17.79
C ASP A 402 61.02 37.06 17.96
N ASP A 403 60.77 38.38 17.80
CA ASP A 403 59.52 39.05 18.04
C ASP A 403 58.72 39.45 16.71
N ALA A 404 59.15 38.91 15.60
CA ALA A 404 58.61 39.26 14.29
C ALA A 404 57.09 39.05 14.20
N LYS A 405 56.53 37.98 14.80
CA LYS A 405 55.14 37.65 14.82
C LYS A 405 54.29 38.68 15.56
N GLU A 406 54.72 39.02 16.79
CA GLU A 406 54.03 39.99 17.63
C GLU A 406 54.01 41.38 16.99
N ARG A 407 55.13 41.79 16.39
CA ARG A 407 55.27 43.09 15.70
C ARG A 407 54.36 43.15 14.45
N LEU A 408 54.25 42.08 13.70
CA LEU A 408 53.32 42.01 12.57
C LEU A 408 51.86 42.09 13.02
N ILE A 409 51.52 41.42 14.12
CA ILE A 409 50.16 41.46 14.72
C ILE A 409 49.84 42.90 15.17
N GLU A 410 50.69 43.52 15.90
CA GLU A 410 50.52 44.87 16.44
C GLU A 410 50.41 45.90 15.32
N ARG A 411 51.28 45.81 14.31
CA ARG A 411 51.35 46.77 13.22
C ARG A 411 50.20 46.75 12.27
N PHE A 412 49.71 45.52 11.86
CA PHE A 412 48.73 45.36 10.84
C PHE A 412 47.37 44.88 11.38
N GLY A 413 47.23 44.70 12.70
CA GLY A 413 46.01 44.19 13.33
C GLY A 413 45.67 42.74 12.92
N LEU A 414 46.71 41.93 12.65
CA LEU A 414 46.58 40.55 12.20
C LEU A 414 46.27 39.61 13.36
N THR A 415 45.64 38.51 13.05
CA THR A 415 45.51 37.39 14.01
C THR A 415 46.81 36.57 14.07
N ASP A 416 46.95 35.78 15.12
CA ASP A 416 48.10 34.89 15.31
C ASP A 416 48.31 33.93 14.11
N ILE A 417 47.22 33.38 13.55
CA ILE A 417 47.24 32.49 12.38
C ILE A 417 47.68 33.24 11.12
N GLN A 418 47.21 34.46 10.90
CA GLN A 418 47.60 35.29 9.76
C GLN A 418 49.05 35.67 9.81
N ALA A 419 49.52 36.12 10.96
CA ALA A 419 50.95 36.48 11.16
C ALA A 419 51.86 35.26 10.93
N GLN A 420 51.50 34.10 11.43
CA GLN A 420 52.25 32.87 11.19
C GLN A 420 52.29 32.51 9.69
N ALA A 421 51.17 32.61 8.99
CA ALA A 421 51.09 32.35 7.56
C ALA A 421 51.97 33.30 6.73
N ILE A 422 52.09 34.55 7.17
CA ILE A 422 53.03 35.55 6.56
C ILE A 422 54.47 35.15 6.78
N LEU A 423 54.86 34.74 7.99
CA LEU A 423 56.21 34.27 8.28
C LEU A 423 56.62 33.01 7.50
N ASP A 424 55.65 32.10 7.28
CA ASP A 424 55.88 30.88 6.52
C ASP A 424 55.82 31.10 4.99
N MET A 425 55.59 32.32 4.53
CA MET A 425 55.46 32.66 3.13
C MET A 425 56.82 32.53 2.39
N ARG A 426 56.78 31.80 1.30
CA ARG A 426 57.95 31.58 0.44
C ARG A 426 58.27 32.84 -0.39
N LEU A 427 59.53 33.19 -0.58
CA LEU A 427 59.92 34.33 -1.42
C LEU A 427 59.31 34.30 -2.85
N LYS A 428 59.06 33.13 -3.40
CA LYS A 428 58.38 32.97 -4.68
C LYS A 428 56.98 33.58 -4.70
N THR A 429 56.30 33.63 -3.57
CA THR A 429 54.91 34.13 -3.42
C THR A 429 54.83 35.66 -3.61
N LEU A 430 56.01 36.36 -3.55
CA LEU A 430 56.10 37.80 -3.72
C LEU A 430 56.06 38.26 -5.19
N SER A 431 56.04 37.34 -6.17
CA SER A 431 55.98 37.72 -7.60
C SER A 431 54.59 38.21 -7.98
N GLY A 432 54.52 39.18 -8.94
CA GLY A 432 53.24 39.72 -9.42
C GLY A 432 52.22 38.65 -9.87
N LEU A 433 52.70 37.58 -10.52
CA LEU A 433 51.85 36.46 -10.95
C LEU A 433 51.20 35.69 -9.73
N GLN A 434 51.90 35.65 -8.59
CA GLN A 434 51.35 34.98 -7.41
C GLN A 434 50.35 35.87 -6.66
N ARG A 435 50.51 37.20 -6.73
CA ARG A 435 49.54 38.16 -6.22
C ARG A 435 48.20 38.00 -6.93
N GLU A 436 48.19 37.96 -8.27
CA GLU A 436 47.00 37.72 -9.06
C GLU A 436 46.32 36.41 -8.69
N LYS A 437 47.09 35.33 -8.43
CA LYS A 437 46.52 34.04 -8.02
C LYS A 437 45.89 34.09 -6.64
N ILE A 438 46.46 34.82 -5.69
CA ILE A 438 45.91 34.97 -4.33
C ILE A 438 44.59 35.76 -4.39
N GLU A 439 44.53 36.81 -5.20
CA GLU A 439 43.32 37.58 -5.43
C GLU A 439 42.21 36.73 -6.08
N GLU A 440 42.56 35.96 -7.11
CA GLU A 440 41.63 35.08 -7.76
C GLU A 440 41.13 33.96 -6.82
N GLU A 441 42.04 33.32 -6.07
CA GLU A 441 41.67 32.32 -5.04
C GLU A 441 40.73 32.92 -3.99
N TYR A 442 41.02 34.13 -3.52
CA TYR A 442 40.19 34.82 -2.53
C TYR A 442 38.79 35.13 -3.08
N LYS A 443 38.67 35.60 -4.33
CA LYS A 443 37.41 35.90 -4.96
C LYS A 443 36.55 34.63 -5.11
N GLN A 444 37.12 33.55 -5.66
CA GLN A 444 36.46 32.26 -5.82
C GLN A 444 36.00 31.71 -4.45
N LEU A 445 36.82 31.89 -3.43
CA LEU A 445 36.50 31.45 -2.07
C LEU A 445 35.33 32.25 -1.48
N MET A 446 35.28 33.57 -1.71
CA MET A 446 34.17 34.42 -1.24
C MET A 446 32.86 34.08 -1.94
N GLU A 447 32.89 33.76 -3.25
CA GLU A 447 31.75 33.27 -4.00
C GLU A 447 31.26 31.92 -3.43
N LEU A 448 32.18 31.00 -3.15
CA LEU A 448 31.90 29.72 -2.50
C LEU A 448 31.27 29.92 -1.11
N ILE A 449 31.86 30.78 -0.27
CA ILE A 449 31.33 31.11 1.07
C ILE A 449 29.90 31.65 0.99
N ALA A 450 29.64 32.55 0.04
CA ALA A 450 28.30 33.09 -0.17
C ALA A 450 27.31 31.98 -0.54
N HIS A 451 27.67 31.09 -1.47
CA HIS A 451 26.85 29.95 -1.89
C HIS A 451 26.63 28.95 -0.74
N LEU A 452 27.66 28.58 0.02
CA LEU A 452 27.51 27.67 1.15
C LEU A 452 26.61 28.26 2.24
N ARG A 453 26.66 29.57 2.48
CA ARG A 453 25.75 30.27 3.41
C ARG A 453 24.29 30.25 2.90
N GLU A 454 24.10 30.41 1.60
CA GLU A 454 22.80 30.35 0.97
C GLU A 454 22.17 28.97 1.18
N ILE A 455 22.92 27.87 0.96
CA ILE A 455 22.46 26.50 1.22
C ILE A 455 22.04 26.31 2.68
N LEU A 456 22.85 26.81 3.63
CA LEU A 456 22.53 26.68 5.07
C LEU A 456 21.28 27.46 5.50
N ASN A 457 20.93 28.53 4.81
CA ASN A 457 19.79 29.39 5.12
C ASN A 457 18.53 29.07 4.30
N ASN A 458 18.63 28.25 3.28
CA ASN A 458 17.51 27.92 2.38
C ASN A 458 17.30 26.41 2.32
N GLU A 459 16.27 25.96 3.02
CA GLU A 459 15.92 24.54 3.08
C GLU A 459 15.57 23.95 1.69
N GLN A 460 15.00 24.74 0.77
CA GLN A 460 14.68 24.28 -0.57
C GLN A 460 15.93 23.88 -1.35
N LEU A 461 17.02 24.62 -1.23
CA LEU A 461 18.29 24.28 -1.88
C LEU A 461 18.85 22.94 -1.37
N VAL A 462 18.66 22.63 -0.09
CA VAL A 462 19.05 21.32 0.46
C VAL A 462 18.26 20.20 -0.20
N TYR A 463 16.94 20.37 -0.37
CA TYR A 463 16.12 19.39 -1.08
C TYR A 463 16.48 19.27 -2.57
N ASP A 464 16.83 20.37 -3.22
CA ASP A 464 17.28 20.35 -4.62
C ASP A 464 18.59 19.56 -4.77
N ILE A 465 19.54 19.71 -3.82
CA ILE A 465 20.77 18.92 -3.78
C ILE A 465 20.47 17.42 -3.56
N ILE A 466 19.52 17.08 -2.67
CA ILE A 466 19.13 15.69 -2.46
C ILE A 466 18.56 15.11 -3.77
N LYS A 467 17.74 15.88 -4.48
CA LYS A 467 17.16 15.47 -5.75
C LYS A 467 18.24 15.23 -6.81
N GLU A 468 19.21 16.15 -6.94
CA GLU A 468 20.35 15.97 -7.84
C GLU A 468 21.18 14.72 -7.50
N ASP A 469 21.45 14.49 -6.22
CA ASP A 469 22.16 13.29 -5.74
C ASP A 469 21.39 12.01 -6.11
N LEU A 470 20.06 11.99 -5.98
CA LEU A 470 19.20 10.86 -6.33
C LEU A 470 19.13 10.62 -7.86
N GLU A 471 19.06 11.69 -8.65
CA GLU A 471 19.09 11.59 -10.11
C GLU A 471 20.45 11.09 -10.62
N GLU A 472 21.56 11.53 -9.98
CA GLU A 472 22.90 11.00 -10.26
C GLU A 472 22.98 9.50 -10.00
N VAL A 473 22.51 9.07 -8.83
CA VAL A 473 22.51 7.65 -8.41
C VAL A 473 21.64 6.83 -9.37
N LYS A 474 20.44 7.31 -9.73
CA LYS A 474 19.53 6.69 -10.67
C LYS A 474 20.17 6.52 -12.06
N THR A 475 20.84 7.57 -12.56
CA THR A 475 21.49 7.55 -13.87
C THR A 475 22.67 6.57 -13.93
N LYS A 476 23.44 6.46 -12.83
CA LYS A 476 24.64 5.63 -12.79
C LYS A 476 24.39 4.16 -12.48
N PHE A 477 23.39 3.86 -11.66
CA PHE A 477 23.14 2.53 -11.09
C PHE A 477 21.72 2.01 -11.32
N GLY A 478 20.83 2.82 -11.88
CA GLY A 478 19.45 2.41 -12.20
C GLY A 478 19.42 1.33 -13.26
N ASP A 479 18.56 0.38 -13.08
CA ASP A 479 18.34 -0.76 -13.96
C ASP A 479 16.85 -1.13 -14.05
N GLU A 480 16.53 -2.07 -14.91
CA GLU A 480 15.18 -2.58 -15.05
C GLU A 480 14.81 -3.52 -13.90
N ARG A 481 13.51 -3.60 -13.61
CA ARG A 481 12.95 -4.52 -12.64
C ARG A 481 13.17 -5.98 -13.08
N LEU A 482 13.66 -6.80 -12.16
CA LEU A 482 13.87 -8.24 -12.35
C LEU A 482 12.61 -9.05 -12.00
N THR A 483 11.89 -8.67 -10.94
CA THR A 483 10.71 -9.39 -10.45
C THR A 483 9.44 -8.89 -11.13
N LYS A 484 8.69 -9.79 -11.76
CA LYS A 484 7.40 -9.48 -12.39
C LYS A 484 6.28 -9.47 -11.33
N ILE A 485 5.30 -8.58 -11.48
CA ILE A 485 4.11 -8.53 -10.62
C ILE A 485 2.91 -8.88 -11.49
N LYS A 486 2.21 -9.99 -11.14
CA LYS A 486 1.00 -10.44 -11.83
C LYS A 486 -0.18 -10.48 -10.87
N PRO A 487 -1.43 -10.36 -11.38
CA PRO A 487 -2.61 -10.65 -10.57
C PRO A 487 -2.54 -12.04 -9.98
N ALA A 488 -3.13 -12.27 -8.80
CA ALA A 488 -3.23 -13.61 -8.25
C ALA A 488 -4.12 -14.49 -9.14
N GLU A 489 -3.68 -15.71 -9.43
CA GLU A 489 -4.54 -16.68 -10.11
C GLU A 489 -5.66 -17.09 -9.16
N GLY A 490 -6.90 -16.74 -9.48
CA GLY A 490 -8.09 -16.90 -8.63
C GLY A 490 -8.62 -15.61 -8.04
N ASP A 491 -7.76 -14.61 -7.85
CA ASP A 491 -8.12 -13.22 -7.61
C ASP A 491 -7.69 -12.40 -8.84
N ILE A 492 -8.30 -12.70 -9.99
CA ILE A 492 -8.37 -11.66 -11.01
C ILE A 492 -9.25 -10.61 -10.34
N GLU A 493 -8.71 -9.50 -9.96
CA GLU A 493 -9.52 -8.30 -9.88
C GLU A 493 -9.97 -8.05 -11.33
N GLU A 494 -11.04 -8.73 -11.73
CA GLU A 494 -11.72 -8.47 -13.00
C GLU A 494 -12.09 -6.99 -13.09
N GLU A 495 -12.16 -6.31 -11.97
CA GLU A 495 -12.34 -4.87 -11.86
C GLU A 495 -11.35 -4.07 -12.74
N ASP A 496 -10.07 -4.45 -12.80
CA ASP A 496 -9.06 -3.74 -13.61
C ASP A 496 -9.24 -3.96 -15.14
N LEU A 497 -9.97 -4.99 -15.52
CA LEU A 497 -10.21 -5.34 -16.93
C LEU A 497 -11.61 -4.94 -17.42
N ILE A 498 -12.55 -4.66 -16.50
CA ILE A 498 -13.93 -4.31 -16.81
C ILE A 498 -14.06 -2.78 -16.75
N LYS A 499 -14.53 -2.19 -17.85
CA LYS A 499 -14.84 -0.77 -17.91
C LYS A 499 -15.87 -0.45 -16.83
N GLU A 500 -15.56 0.53 -15.99
CA GLU A 500 -16.56 1.07 -15.07
C GLU A 500 -17.68 1.73 -15.88
N GLU A 501 -18.89 1.21 -15.73
CA GLU A 501 -20.08 1.75 -16.40
C GLU A 501 -21.32 1.50 -15.53
N GLN A 502 -22.27 2.41 -15.66
CA GLN A 502 -23.55 2.29 -15.00
C GLN A 502 -24.40 1.23 -15.72
N THR A 503 -24.96 0.32 -14.95
CA THR A 503 -25.80 -0.75 -15.44
C THR A 503 -27.14 -0.78 -14.71
N ILE A 504 -28.15 -1.31 -15.39
CA ILE A 504 -29.44 -1.62 -14.78
C ILE A 504 -29.48 -3.11 -14.47
N VAL A 505 -29.69 -3.42 -13.21
CA VAL A 505 -29.86 -4.80 -12.74
C VAL A 505 -31.34 -5.06 -12.53
N ALA A 506 -31.83 -6.20 -13.03
CA ALA A 506 -33.20 -6.62 -12.86
C ALA A 506 -33.25 -7.98 -12.18
N LEU A 507 -34.11 -8.10 -11.14
CA LEU A 507 -34.35 -9.31 -10.38
C LEU A 507 -35.84 -9.67 -10.48
N THR A 508 -36.17 -10.94 -10.79
CA THR A 508 -37.55 -11.41 -10.90
C THR A 508 -38.04 -12.09 -9.62
N HIS A 509 -39.36 -12.27 -9.51
CA HIS A 509 -40.01 -12.94 -8.38
C HIS A 509 -39.53 -14.40 -8.17
N PHE A 510 -39.23 -15.13 -9.24
CA PHE A 510 -38.64 -16.47 -9.15
C PHE A 510 -37.12 -16.47 -9.00
N GLY A 511 -36.52 -15.28 -8.81
CA GLY A 511 -35.08 -15.12 -8.51
C GLY A 511 -34.17 -15.22 -9.75
N TYR A 512 -34.60 -14.81 -10.94
CA TYR A 512 -33.72 -14.62 -12.09
C TYR A 512 -33.16 -13.23 -12.06
N ILE A 513 -31.82 -13.12 -12.19
CA ILE A 513 -31.10 -11.87 -12.17
C ILE A 513 -30.30 -11.67 -13.44
N LYS A 514 -30.19 -10.44 -13.91
CA LYS A 514 -29.35 -10.02 -15.03
C LYS A 514 -28.95 -8.55 -14.90
N ARG A 515 -27.89 -8.18 -15.58
CA ARG A 515 -27.54 -6.77 -15.78
C ARG A 515 -27.62 -6.37 -17.25
N MET A 516 -27.89 -5.11 -17.51
CA MET A 516 -28.02 -4.50 -18.83
C MET A 516 -27.36 -3.11 -18.82
N PRO A 517 -26.89 -2.59 -19.98
CA PRO A 517 -26.48 -1.20 -20.10
C PRO A 517 -27.60 -0.23 -19.71
N ALA A 518 -27.26 0.91 -19.11
CA ALA A 518 -28.24 1.88 -18.58
C ALA A 518 -29.16 2.46 -19.66
N ASP A 519 -28.69 2.54 -20.92
CA ASP A 519 -29.42 3.06 -22.08
C ASP A 519 -30.50 2.12 -22.66
N THR A 520 -30.66 0.94 -22.08
CA THR A 520 -31.61 -0.11 -22.57
C THR A 520 -33.06 0.34 -22.49
N TYR A 521 -33.45 1.21 -21.54
CA TYR A 521 -34.83 1.69 -21.35
C TYR A 521 -34.91 3.20 -21.60
N LYS A 522 -35.51 3.57 -22.76
CA LYS A 522 -35.72 4.97 -23.13
C LYS A 522 -36.90 5.61 -22.38
N SER A 523 -36.77 6.88 -22.04
CA SER A 523 -37.82 7.67 -21.40
C SER A 523 -39.08 7.76 -22.28
N GLN A 524 -40.26 7.67 -21.68
CA GLN A 524 -41.57 7.81 -22.32
C GLN A 524 -42.43 8.86 -21.61
N ARG A 525 -43.37 9.46 -22.34
CA ARG A 525 -44.29 10.44 -21.76
C ARG A 525 -45.33 9.72 -20.88
N ARG A 526 -45.91 10.45 -19.91
CA ARG A 526 -46.99 10.01 -19.02
C ARG A 526 -48.14 9.43 -19.83
N GLY A 527 -48.69 8.25 -19.41
CA GLY A 527 -49.81 7.56 -20.10
C GLY A 527 -49.36 6.71 -21.28
N GLY A 528 -48.04 6.52 -21.49
CA GLY A 528 -47.52 5.58 -22.50
C GLY A 528 -47.93 4.12 -22.20
N LYS A 529 -47.85 3.25 -23.24
CA LYS A 529 -48.22 1.80 -23.12
C LYS A 529 -47.08 0.94 -22.57
N GLY A 530 -45.89 1.50 -22.37
CA GLY A 530 -44.67 0.76 -21.96
C GLY A 530 -44.11 -0.10 -23.09
N ILE A 531 -42.97 -0.71 -22.80
CA ILE A 531 -42.31 -1.68 -23.69
C ILE A 531 -42.07 -2.98 -22.94
N THR A 532 -42.08 -4.10 -23.63
CA THR A 532 -41.81 -5.40 -23.03
C THR A 532 -40.38 -5.43 -22.51
N GLY A 533 -40.18 -5.60 -21.21
CA GLY A 533 -38.89 -5.58 -20.56
C GLY A 533 -38.24 -6.96 -20.55
N ILE A 534 -38.83 -7.91 -19.87
CA ILE A 534 -38.29 -9.26 -19.70
C ILE A 534 -39.28 -10.28 -20.21
N SER A 535 -38.80 -11.24 -20.99
CA SER A 535 -39.60 -12.42 -21.32
C SER A 535 -39.56 -13.38 -20.13
N THR A 536 -40.59 -13.31 -19.29
CA THR A 536 -40.78 -14.17 -18.12
C THR A 536 -41.62 -15.41 -18.47
N ARG A 537 -41.64 -16.42 -17.60
CA ARG A 537 -42.66 -17.49 -17.65
C ARG A 537 -44.01 -16.89 -17.29
N ALA A 538 -45.11 -17.58 -17.62
CA ALA A 538 -46.47 -17.07 -17.46
C ALA A 538 -46.81 -16.47 -16.08
N ASP A 539 -46.09 -16.89 -15.02
CA ASP A 539 -46.35 -16.48 -13.63
C ASP A 539 -45.13 -15.74 -12.99
N ASP A 540 -44.06 -15.36 -13.75
CA ASP A 540 -42.89 -14.66 -13.24
C ASP A 540 -42.92 -13.18 -13.64
N PHE A 541 -42.49 -12.27 -12.75
CA PHE A 541 -42.46 -10.83 -12.98
C PHE A 541 -41.25 -10.22 -12.29
N VAL A 542 -40.81 -9.05 -12.72
CA VAL A 542 -39.70 -8.30 -12.12
C VAL A 542 -40.13 -7.72 -10.79
N THR A 543 -39.41 -8.02 -9.74
CA THR A 543 -39.65 -7.50 -8.38
C THR A 543 -38.74 -6.33 -8.01
N GLU A 544 -37.52 -6.31 -8.54
CA GLU A 544 -36.53 -5.28 -8.25
C GLU A 544 -35.83 -4.87 -9.55
N ILE A 545 -35.70 -3.55 -9.73
CA ILE A 545 -34.83 -2.93 -10.72
C ILE A 545 -34.00 -1.85 -9.98
N PHE A 546 -32.71 -1.83 -10.17
CA PHE A 546 -31.84 -0.83 -9.59
C PHE A 546 -30.67 -0.54 -10.50
N THR A 547 -30.08 0.66 -10.33
CA THR A 547 -28.85 1.04 -11.01
C THR A 547 -27.63 0.77 -10.11
N ALA A 548 -26.55 0.28 -10.70
CA ALA A 548 -25.30 0.05 -10.02
C ALA A 548 -24.13 0.15 -11.00
N SER A 549 -22.97 0.60 -10.53
CA SER A 549 -21.71 0.46 -11.27
C SER A 549 -21.32 -1.02 -11.36
N THR A 550 -20.67 -1.39 -12.44
CA THR A 550 -20.04 -2.73 -12.57
C THR A 550 -19.07 -3.02 -11.41
N HIS A 551 -18.49 -1.99 -10.81
CA HIS A 551 -17.53 -2.10 -9.70
C HIS A 551 -18.16 -2.05 -8.30
N ASP A 552 -19.45 -1.74 -8.19
CA ASP A 552 -20.12 -1.69 -6.90
C ASP A 552 -20.20 -3.06 -6.24
N THR A 553 -20.14 -3.05 -4.90
CA THR A 553 -20.53 -4.21 -4.09
C THR A 553 -22.04 -4.22 -3.92
N ILE A 554 -22.69 -5.28 -4.32
CA ILE A 554 -24.15 -5.41 -4.24
C ILE A 554 -24.49 -6.29 -3.06
N LEU A 555 -25.23 -5.74 -2.12
CA LEU A 555 -25.74 -6.40 -0.93
C LEU A 555 -27.16 -6.86 -1.16
N PHE A 556 -27.41 -8.16 -1.04
CA PHE A 556 -28.72 -8.79 -1.21
C PHE A 556 -29.27 -9.21 0.15
N PHE A 557 -30.40 -8.66 0.53
CA PHE A 557 -31.09 -8.99 1.77
C PHE A 557 -32.26 -9.91 1.48
N SER A 558 -32.41 -10.97 2.25
CA SER A 558 -33.48 -11.90 2.10
C SER A 558 -34.66 -11.66 3.05
N ASN A 559 -35.86 -12.14 2.71
CA ASN A 559 -37.03 -12.11 3.58
C ASN A 559 -36.82 -12.80 4.93
N LYS A 560 -35.84 -13.73 5.02
CA LYS A 560 -35.42 -14.39 6.26
C LYS A 560 -34.39 -13.61 7.08
N GLY A 561 -34.05 -12.35 6.69
CA GLY A 561 -33.12 -11.49 7.40
C GLY A 561 -31.67 -11.85 7.25
N LYS A 562 -31.29 -12.55 6.18
CA LYS A 562 -29.88 -12.81 5.81
C LYS A 562 -29.40 -11.82 4.76
N LEU A 563 -28.09 -11.60 4.74
CA LEU A 563 -27.35 -10.76 3.80
C LEU A 563 -26.38 -11.60 2.98
N TYR A 564 -26.38 -11.41 1.68
CA TYR A 564 -25.42 -11.98 0.72
C TYR A 564 -24.72 -10.88 -0.06
N ARG A 565 -23.55 -11.15 -0.62
CA ARG A 565 -22.72 -10.18 -1.34
C ARG A 565 -22.27 -10.70 -2.70
N LEU A 566 -22.38 -9.86 -3.74
CA LEU A 566 -21.75 -10.00 -5.06
C LEU A 566 -21.16 -8.66 -5.51
N ARG A 567 -20.23 -8.72 -6.46
CA ARG A 567 -19.82 -7.55 -7.25
C ARG A 567 -20.74 -7.34 -8.44
N GLY A 568 -20.90 -6.10 -8.90
CA GLY A 568 -21.77 -5.79 -10.05
C GLY A 568 -21.42 -6.57 -11.29
N TYR A 569 -20.12 -6.72 -11.60
CA TYR A 569 -19.64 -7.49 -12.76
C TYR A 569 -19.85 -9.00 -12.64
N GLU A 570 -20.06 -9.56 -11.46
CA GLU A 570 -20.36 -10.98 -11.25
C GLU A 570 -21.81 -11.34 -11.67
N ILE A 571 -22.66 -10.33 -11.85
CA ILE A 571 -24.01 -10.54 -12.38
C ILE A 571 -23.91 -10.66 -13.90
N PRO A 572 -24.37 -11.77 -14.49
CA PRO A 572 -24.28 -12.01 -15.93
C PRO A 572 -24.99 -10.93 -16.76
N GLU A 573 -24.32 -10.45 -17.79
CA GLU A 573 -24.93 -9.55 -18.76
C GLU A 573 -25.88 -10.29 -19.69
N ALA A 574 -27.03 -9.73 -19.95
CA ALA A 574 -28.01 -10.32 -20.82
C ALA A 574 -28.87 -9.25 -21.53
N GLY A 575 -29.33 -9.55 -22.73
CA GLY A 575 -30.21 -8.67 -23.49
C GLY A 575 -31.54 -8.41 -22.82
N ARG A 576 -32.25 -7.35 -23.24
CA ARG A 576 -33.51 -6.89 -22.65
C ARG A 576 -34.55 -8.00 -22.47
N THR A 577 -34.76 -8.83 -23.49
CA THR A 577 -35.79 -9.92 -23.51
C THR A 577 -35.28 -11.23 -22.93
N ALA A 578 -34.00 -11.35 -22.60
CA ALA A 578 -33.42 -12.57 -22.04
C ALA A 578 -33.90 -12.80 -20.60
N LYS A 579 -34.02 -14.07 -20.19
CA LYS A 579 -34.53 -14.49 -18.89
C LYS A 579 -33.57 -14.17 -17.73
N GLY A 580 -32.24 -14.11 -18.00
CA GLY A 580 -31.21 -13.99 -16.96
C GLY A 580 -30.81 -15.31 -16.34
N THR A 581 -30.01 -15.25 -15.26
CA THR A 581 -29.46 -16.38 -14.51
C THR A 581 -30.20 -16.53 -13.18
N ALA A 582 -30.49 -17.76 -12.75
CA ALA A 582 -31.09 -17.97 -11.44
C ALA A 582 -30.12 -17.54 -10.32
N ILE A 583 -30.58 -16.68 -9.40
CA ILE A 583 -29.75 -16.12 -8.32
C ILE A 583 -29.22 -17.20 -7.38
N VAL A 584 -29.90 -18.34 -7.25
CA VAL A 584 -29.43 -19.50 -6.49
C VAL A 584 -28.14 -20.13 -7.06
N ASN A 585 -27.79 -19.83 -8.31
CA ASN A 585 -26.54 -20.24 -8.92
C ASN A 585 -25.40 -19.26 -8.57
N LEU A 586 -25.71 -18.07 -8.09
CA LEU A 586 -24.75 -17.04 -7.70
C LEU A 586 -24.64 -16.93 -6.18
N LEU A 587 -25.74 -17.15 -5.44
CA LEU A 587 -25.83 -17.03 -3.97
C LEU A 587 -26.34 -18.35 -3.37
N SER A 588 -25.82 -18.73 -2.22
CA SER A 588 -26.23 -19.94 -1.50
C SER A 588 -27.51 -19.68 -0.67
N LEU A 589 -28.66 -19.53 -1.34
CA LEU A 589 -29.95 -19.30 -0.68
C LEU A 589 -30.52 -20.58 -0.10
N ASP A 590 -31.17 -20.47 1.08
CA ASP A 590 -31.93 -21.59 1.67
C ASP A 590 -33.24 -21.88 0.92
N PRO A 591 -33.80 -23.08 1.04
CA PRO A 591 -35.13 -23.38 0.46
C PRO A 591 -36.18 -22.39 0.93
N GLY A 592 -36.93 -21.81 -0.02
CA GLY A 592 -37.99 -20.84 0.26
C GLY A 592 -37.52 -19.44 0.65
N GLU A 593 -36.23 -19.17 0.60
CA GLU A 593 -35.65 -17.84 0.82
C GLU A 593 -35.72 -16.98 -0.47
N LYS A 594 -36.13 -15.72 -0.34
CA LYS A 594 -36.28 -14.76 -1.43
C LYS A 594 -35.54 -13.48 -1.11
N ILE A 595 -34.99 -12.83 -2.11
CA ILE A 595 -34.39 -11.50 -1.97
C ILE A 595 -35.52 -10.46 -1.92
N THR A 596 -35.45 -9.58 -0.90
CA THR A 596 -36.47 -8.56 -0.64
C THR A 596 -35.91 -7.12 -0.71
N ALA A 597 -34.60 -6.95 -0.62
CA ALA A 597 -33.95 -5.66 -0.82
C ALA A 597 -32.57 -5.86 -1.39
N VAL A 598 -32.13 -4.91 -2.22
CA VAL A 598 -30.82 -4.90 -2.83
C VAL A 598 -30.23 -3.51 -2.65
N ILE A 599 -28.97 -3.43 -2.17
CA ILE A 599 -28.28 -2.16 -1.94
C ILE A 599 -26.91 -2.21 -2.61
N PRO A 600 -26.70 -1.44 -3.66
CA PRO A 600 -25.37 -1.21 -4.20
C PRO A 600 -24.58 -0.28 -3.28
N ILE A 601 -23.31 -0.60 -3.00
CA ILE A 601 -22.40 0.22 -2.24
C ILE A 601 -21.03 0.25 -2.92
N SER A 602 -20.36 1.40 -2.92
CA SER A 602 -19.01 1.52 -3.45
C SER A 602 -17.96 1.04 -2.43
N ASN A 603 -18.19 1.27 -1.14
CA ASN A 603 -17.30 0.84 -0.05
C ASN A 603 -18.03 0.68 1.30
N PHE A 604 -17.38 0.04 2.28
CA PHE A 604 -17.86 -0.07 3.66
C PHE A 604 -17.38 1.11 4.52
N ALA A 605 -17.87 2.32 4.23
CA ALA A 605 -17.45 3.54 4.92
C ALA A 605 -17.91 3.55 6.38
N GLU A 606 -17.07 4.11 7.27
CA GLU A 606 -17.45 4.43 8.65
C GLU A 606 -18.50 5.57 8.67
N GLY A 607 -19.38 5.57 9.68
CA GLY A 607 -20.44 6.57 9.79
C GLY A 607 -21.66 6.33 8.91
N LYS A 608 -21.67 5.24 8.12
CA LYS A 608 -22.86 4.79 7.37
C LYS A 608 -23.58 3.66 8.12
N TYR A 609 -24.90 3.63 8.00
CA TYR A 609 -25.76 2.66 8.66
C TYR A 609 -26.72 2.03 7.68
N LEU A 610 -27.16 0.80 7.99
CA LEU A 610 -28.24 0.13 7.33
C LEU A 610 -29.47 0.18 8.23
N LEU A 611 -30.53 0.83 7.76
CA LEU A 611 -31.86 0.77 8.34
C LEU A 611 -32.63 -0.37 7.71
N MET A 612 -33.27 -1.20 8.52
CA MET A 612 -34.03 -2.38 8.12
C MET A 612 -35.44 -2.28 8.69
N ALA A 613 -36.43 -2.47 7.85
CA ALA A 613 -37.85 -2.51 8.26
C ALA A 613 -38.48 -3.86 7.97
N THR A 614 -39.30 -4.33 8.90
CA THR A 614 -40.04 -5.59 8.75
C THR A 614 -41.53 -5.36 8.43
N GLN A 615 -42.16 -6.34 7.87
CA GLN A 615 -43.59 -6.31 7.49
C GLN A 615 -44.50 -6.00 8.70
N LYS A 616 -44.15 -6.48 9.90
CA LYS A 616 -44.86 -6.21 11.15
C LYS A 616 -44.51 -4.89 11.81
N GLY A 617 -43.78 -3.98 11.11
CA GLY A 617 -43.54 -2.62 11.53
C GLY A 617 -42.38 -2.44 12.53
N PHE A 618 -41.45 -3.41 12.61
CA PHE A 618 -40.21 -3.24 13.37
C PHE A 618 -39.16 -2.55 12.51
N ILE A 619 -38.30 -1.76 13.16
CA ILE A 619 -37.17 -1.08 12.54
C ILE A 619 -35.89 -1.35 13.30
N LYS A 620 -34.77 -1.47 12.58
CA LYS A 620 -33.46 -1.69 13.13
C LYS A 620 -32.41 -0.84 12.41
N LYS A 621 -31.43 -0.32 13.15
CA LYS A 621 -30.25 0.40 12.63
C LYS A 621 -28.98 -0.36 12.99
N THR A 622 -28.12 -0.59 12.03
CA THR A 622 -26.82 -1.29 12.23
C THR A 622 -25.73 -0.58 11.42
N ALA A 623 -24.54 -0.42 11.97
CA ALA A 623 -23.41 0.15 11.24
C ALA A 623 -23.05 -0.69 10.01
N LEU A 624 -22.77 -0.07 8.87
CA LEU A 624 -22.43 -0.75 7.61
C LEU A 624 -21.17 -1.60 7.76
N THR A 625 -20.20 -1.17 8.56
CA THR A 625 -18.94 -1.88 8.84
C THR A 625 -19.14 -3.26 9.46
N GLU A 626 -20.24 -3.50 10.19
CA GLU A 626 -20.60 -4.80 10.77
C GLU A 626 -20.83 -5.88 9.70
N TYR A 627 -21.04 -5.49 8.45
CA TYR A 627 -21.35 -6.37 7.32
C TYR A 627 -20.17 -6.58 6.37
N ASN A 628 -18.99 -6.05 6.65
CA ASN A 628 -17.80 -6.20 5.81
C ASN A 628 -17.40 -7.69 5.60
N SER A 629 -17.76 -8.56 6.54
CA SER A 629 -17.53 -10.00 6.46
C SER A 629 -18.60 -10.78 5.67
N ALA A 630 -19.57 -10.10 5.03
CA ALA A 630 -20.60 -10.75 4.21
C ALA A 630 -19.99 -11.56 3.06
N ARG A 631 -20.56 -12.72 2.77
CA ARG A 631 -20.11 -13.68 1.75
C ARG A 631 -21.28 -14.19 0.92
N LYS A 632 -20.98 -14.93 -0.17
CA LYS A 632 -21.98 -15.64 -0.97
C LYS A 632 -22.78 -16.71 -0.19
N THR A 633 -22.23 -17.20 0.93
CA THR A 633 -22.85 -18.20 1.81
C THR A 633 -23.86 -17.62 2.79
N GLY A 634 -24.00 -16.30 2.84
CA GLY A 634 -24.95 -15.60 3.69
C GLY A 634 -24.42 -15.26 5.08
N LEU A 635 -24.92 -14.14 5.63
CA LEU A 635 -24.63 -13.63 6.95
C LEU A 635 -25.93 -13.14 7.60
N GLN A 636 -26.20 -13.47 8.88
CA GLN A 636 -27.40 -12.95 9.57
C GLN A 636 -27.35 -11.42 9.69
N ALA A 637 -28.33 -10.74 9.12
CA ALA A 637 -28.47 -9.29 9.14
C ALA A 637 -29.45 -8.79 10.22
N ILE A 638 -30.54 -9.50 10.45
CA ILE A 638 -31.54 -9.21 11.49
C ILE A 638 -32.18 -10.52 11.95
N THR A 639 -32.51 -10.63 13.24
CA THR A 639 -33.33 -11.74 13.76
C THR A 639 -34.79 -11.32 13.68
N LEU A 640 -35.58 -12.06 12.89
CA LEU A 640 -36.99 -11.79 12.71
C LEU A 640 -37.84 -12.48 13.79
N LYS A 641 -39.03 -11.93 14.08
CA LYS A 641 -40.06 -12.58 14.90
C LYS A 641 -40.78 -13.65 14.07
N GLU A 642 -41.53 -14.53 14.76
CA GLU A 642 -42.34 -15.52 14.08
C GLU A 642 -43.31 -14.88 13.08
N GLU A 643 -43.41 -15.45 11.88
CA GLU A 643 -44.21 -14.95 10.76
C GLU A 643 -43.98 -13.48 10.40
N ASP A 644 -42.76 -12.97 10.59
CA ASP A 644 -42.37 -11.63 10.12
C ASP A 644 -41.33 -11.75 9.00
N GLU A 645 -41.34 -10.80 8.10
CA GLU A 645 -40.41 -10.76 6.98
C GLU A 645 -39.70 -9.40 6.92
N LEU A 646 -38.43 -9.41 6.49
CA LEU A 646 -37.71 -8.19 6.14
C LEU A 646 -38.23 -7.68 4.80
N ILE A 647 -38.66 -6.41 4.75
CA ILE A 647 -39.29 -5.84 3.54
C ILE A 647 -38.49 -4.73 2.89
N ALA A 648 -37.74 -3.97 3.66
CA ALA A 648 -36.96 -2.83 3.16
C ALA A 648 -35.65 -2.66 3.93
N VAL A 649 -34.62 -2.27 3.19
CA VAL A 649 -33.32 -1.86 3.75
C VAL A 649 -32.89 -0.57 3.06
N ARG A 650 -32.38 0.41 3.82
CA ARG A 650 -31.87 1.67 3.30
C ARG A 650 -30.50 1.98 3.92
N LEU A 651 -29.64 2.54 3.11
CA LEU A 651 -28.34 3.06 3.55
C LEU A 651 -28.50 4.51 3.99
N THR A 652 -28.04 4.85 5.21
CA THR A 652 -28.14 6.20 5.77
C THR A 652 -26.83 6.64 6.41
N ASP A 653 -26.73 7.93 6.76
CA ASP A 653 -25.58 8.52 7.45
C ASP A 653 -25.79 8.73 8.95
N GLY A 654 -26.94 8.33 9.50
CA GLY A 654 -27.24 8.42 10.92
C GLY A 654 -28.02 9.68 11.31
N GLN A 655 -28.37 10.55 10.38
CA GLN A 655 -29.03 11.84 10.65
C GLN A 655 -30.37 12.05 9.93
N ASP A 656 -30.77 11.11 9.09
CA ASP A 656 -31.97 11.20 8.28
C ASP A 656 -33.28 11.08 9.10
N ASN A 657 -34.36 11.55 8.51
CA ASN A 657 -35.71 11.18 8.95
C ASN A 657 -36.16 9.94 8.19
N VAL A 658 -36.91 9.08 8.84
CA VAL A 658 -37.41 7.82 8.27
C VAL A 658 -38.90 7.90 8.10
N VAL A 659 -39.39 7.54 6.92
CA VAL A 659 -40.82 7.36 6.67
C VAL A 659 -41.13 5.87 6.44
N LEU A 660 -42.08 5.32 7.20
CA LEU A 660 -42.68 4.01 6.99
C LEU A 660 -44.08 4.20 6.42
N VAL A 661 -44.44 3.43 5.41
CA VAL A 661 -45.76 3.50 4.77
C VAL A 661 -46.39 2.11 4.74
N THR A 662 -47.71 2.06 4.99
CA THR A 662 -48.46 0.81 5.00
C THR A 662 -49.31 0.62 3.72
N GLU A 663 -49.72 -0.61 3.48
CA GLU A 663 -50.51 -1.01 2.33
C GLU A 663 -51.88 -0.27 2.26
N ASP A 664 -52.46 0.04 3.42
CA ASP A 664 -53.71 0.76 3.56
C ASP A 664 -53.57 2.29 3.54
N GLY A 665 -52.38 2.81 3.27
CA GLY A 665 -52.11 4.23 3.04
C GLY A 665 -51.84 5.06 4.28
N MET A 666 -51.41 4.44 5.37
CA MET A 666 -50.90 5.15 6.55
C MET A 666 -49.41 5.36 6.44
N SER A 667 -48.90 6.46 7.07
CA SER A 667 -47.47 6.73 7.15
C SER A 667 -47.06 7.31 8.50
N ILE A 668 -45.86 7.02 8.93
CA ILE A 668 -45.22 7.65 10.09
C ILE A 668 -43.83 8.13 9.71
N THR A 669 -43.50 9.37 10.09
CA THR A 669 -42.16 9.93 9.90
C THR A 669 -41.54 10.23 11.27
N PHE A 670 -40.30 9.77 11.49
CA PHE A 670 -39.56 9.97 12.74
C PHE A 670 -38.07 10.09 12.45
N SER A 671 -37.31 10.67 13.40
CA SER A 671 -35.85 10.76 13.27
C SER A 671 -35.21 9.40 13.41
N GLU A 672 -34.27 9.06 12.54
CA GLU A 672 -33.49 7.82 12.70
C GLU A 672 -32.63 7.80 13.97
N GLN A 673 -32.40 8.95 14.61
CA GLN A 673 -31.73 9.04 15.92
C GLN A 673 -32.58 8.40 17.03
N ASP A 674 -33.91 8.30 16.87
CA ASP A 674 -34.78 7.57 17.76
C ASP A 674 -34.54 6.04 17.71
N VAL A 675 -33.80 5.57 16.69
CA VAL A 675 -33.38 4.18 16.53
C VAL A 675 -31.88 4.07 16.85
N ARG A 676 -31.56 3.58 18.05
CA ARG A 676 -30.17 3.37 18.44
C ARG A 676 -29.47 2.33 17.54
N PRO A 677 -28.19 2.50 17.19
CA PRO A 677 -27.42 1.46 16.52
C PRO A 677 -27.41 0.14 17.33
N MET A 678 -27.61 -0.97 16.67
CA MET A 678 -27.71 -2.31 17.25
C MET A 678 -26.84 -3.28 16.46
N GLY A 679 -26.32 -4.33 17.13
CA GLY A 679 -25.56 -5.38 16.49
C GLY A 679 -26.41 -6.21 15.49
N ARG A 680 -25.74 -6.94 14.61
CA ARG A 680 -26.36 -7.70 13.48
C ARG A 680 -27.52 -8.60 13.87
N THR A 681 -27.43 -9.30 15.00
CA THR A 681 -28.42 -10.30 15.43
C THR A 681 -29.57 -9.72 16.24
N ALA A 682 -29.67 -8.39 16.41
CA ALA A 682 -30.79 -7.78 17.12
C ALA A 682 -32.08 -7.85 16.31
N GLN A 683 -33.25 -7.86 16.99
CA GLN A 683 -34.59 -7.92 16.39
C GLN A 683 -35.15 -6.52 15.97
N GLY A 684 -34.53 -5.45 16.45
CA GLY A 684 -35.04 -4.10 16.23
C GLY A 684 -36.05 -3.62 17.27
N VAL A 685 -36.68 -2.50 16.99
CA VAL A 685 -37.67 -1.80 17.85
C VAL A 685 -38.93 -1.47 17.04
N ILE A 686 -40.05 -1.17 17.69
CA ILE A 686 -41.30 -0.81 16.99
C ILE A 686 -41.11 0.51 16.26
N GLY A 687 -41.28 0.54 14.94
CA GLY A 687 -41.30 1.71 14.08
C GLY A 687 -42.67 2.35 13.92
N ILE A 688 -43.69 1.54 13.55
CA ILE A 688 -45.09 1.92 13.37
C ILE A 688 -46.02 0.92 14.05
N LYS A 689 -47.15 1.38 14.61
CA LYS A 689 -48.22 0.54 15.16
C LYS A 689 -49.26 0.31 14.08
N LEU A 690 -49.38 -0.88 13.58
CA LEU A 690 -50.27 -1.28 12.49
C LEU A 690 -51.72 -1.41 12.93
N GLY A 691 -52.65 -1.20 11.99
CA GLY A 691 -54.06 -1.59 12.10
C GLY A 691 -54.22 -3.11 11.89
N ASP A 692 -55.45 -3.62 12.13
CA ASP A 692 -55.76 -5.04 11.95
C ASP A 692 -55.67 -5.42 10.46
N GLY A 693 -54.81 -6.37 10.16
CA GLY A 693 -54.53 -6.86 8.79
C GLY A 693 -53.72 -5.94 7.89
N ASP A 694 -53.27 -4.77 8.37
CA ASP A 694 -52.38 -3.87 7.62
C ASP A 694 -50.92 -4.32 7.75
N LYS A 695 -50.09 -3.94 6.80
CA LYS A 695 -48.66 -4.27 6.78
C LYS A 695 -47.84 -3.15 6.17
N VAL A 696 -46.62 -3.04 6.59
CA VAL A 696 -45.65 -2.07 6.01
C VAL A 696 -45.23 -2.56 4.62
N ILE A 697 -45.26 -1.67 3.64
CA ILE A 697 -44.89 -1.94 2.24
C ILE A 697 -43.60 -1.28 1.82
N GLY A 698 -43.15 -0.25 2.56
CA GLY A 698 -41.92 0.46 2.21
C GLY A 698 -41.42 1.33 3.34
N MET A 699 -40.11 1.58 3.28
CA MET A 699 -39.37 2.48 4.14
C MET A 699 -38.46 3.34 3.27
N GLU A 700 -38.46 4.64 3.49
CA GLU A 700 -37.52 5.57 2.85
C GLU A 700 -36.83 6.46 3.89
N SER A 701 -35.60 6.91 3.57
CA SER A 701 -34.89 7.93 4.32
C SER A 701 -35.12 9.31 3.69
N ILE A 702 -35.28 10.32 4.53
CA ILE A 702 -35.53 11.71 4.13
C ILE A 702 -34.39 12.54 4.71
N ILE A 703 -33.57 13.14 3.83
CA ILE A 703 -32.52 14.07 4.22
C ILE A 703 -33.18 15.39 4.65
N GLU A 704 -32.87 15.89 5.84
CA GLU A 704 -33.42 17.13 6.33
C GLU A 704 -33.03 18.32 5.45
N GLY A 705 -34.04 19.12 5.05
CA GLY A 705 -33.83 20.26 4.16
C GLY A 705 -33.76 19.92 2.68
N ALA A 706 -33.94 18.67 2.27
CA ALA A 706 -34.02 18.29 0.85
C ALA A 706 -35.32 18.80 0.24
N ASN A 707 -35.20 19.48 -0.92
CA ASN A 707 -36.36 19.87 -1.72
C ASN A 707 -36.88 18.65 -2.52
N ALA A 708 -37.47 17.70 -1.83
CA ALA A 708 -37.93 16.43 -2.37
C ALA A 708 -39.40 16.14 -2.02
N THR A 709 -39.98 15.19 -2.71
CA THR A 709 -41.38 14.78 -2.56
C THR A 709 -41.45 13.27 -2.32
N LEU A 710 -42.45 12.82 -1.58
CA LEU A 710 -42.80 11.40 -1.45
C LEU A 710 -43.72 10.98 -2.63
N LEU A 711 -43.16 10.20 -3.53
CA LEU A 711 -43.90 9.54 -4.60
C LEU A 711 -44.59 8.28 -4.03
N ALA A 712 -45.89 8.12 -4.27
CA ALA A 712 -46.66 6.93 -3.89
C ALA A 712 -47.43 6.39 -5.08
N ILE A 713 -47.34 5.09 -5.31
CA ILE A 713 -47.95 4.40 -6.47
C ILE A 713 -48.77 3.20 -6.01
N THR A 714 -49.94 3.01 -6.66
CA THR A 714 -50.91 1.92 -6.35
C THR A 714 -50.87 0.83 -7.39
N GLU A 715 -51.42 -0.33 -7.05
CA GLU A 715 -51.49 -1.51 -7.90
C GLU A 715 -52.21 -1.28 -9.25
N HIS A 716 -53.14 -0.31 -9.33
CA HIS A 716 -53.82 0.00 -10.60
C HIS A 716 -53.19 1.15 -11.38
N GLY A 717 -51.93 1.48 -11.08
CA GLY A 717 -51.10 2.47 -11.81
C GLY A 717 -51.51 3.93 -11.57
N PHE A 718 -52.17 4.23 -10.47
CA PHE A 718 -52.39 5.60 -9.99
C PHE A 718 -51.23 6.00 -9.10
N GLY A 719 -50.85 7.28 -9.14
CA GLY A 719 -49.81 7.77 -8.29
C GLY A 719 -49.82 9.29 -8.11
N LYS A 720 -49.08 9.75 -7.17
CA LYS A 720 -48.89 11.18 -6.88
C LYS A 720 -47.56 11.41 -6.18
N ARG A 721 -47.14 12.64 -6.23
CA ARG A 721 -46.09 13.16 -5.32
C ARG A 721 -46.77 13.99 -4.22
N THR A 722 -46.21 13.96 -3.03
CA THR A 722 -46.63 14.80 -1.92
C THR A 722 -45.40 15.46 -1.29
N ASP A 723 -45.52 16.76 -1.02
CA ASP A 723 -44.45 17.51 -0.40
C ASP A 723 -44.08 16.90 0.98
N LEU A 724 -42.75 16.75 1.22
CA LEU A 724 -42.27 16.18 2.48
C LEU A 724 -42.63 17.04 3.69
N ASP A 725 -42.83 18.35 3.52
CA ASP A 725 -43.28 19.27 4.61
C ASP A 725 -44.67 18.92 5.13
N GLU A 726 -45.49 18.20 4.36
CA GLU A 726 -46.79 17.72 4.87
C GLU A 726 -46.66 16.56 5.87
N TYR A 727 -45.45 15.95 6.00
CA TYR A 727 -45.19 14.82 6.88
C TYR A 727 -44.44 15.28 8.15
N ARG A 728 -45.22 15.64 9.18
CA ARG A 728 -44.62 16.04 10.47
C ARG A 728 -43.79 14.90 11.08
N VAL A 729 -42.63 15.23 11.61
CA VAL A 729 -41.81 14.31 12.42
C VAL A 729 -42.52 13.99 13.72
N GLN A 730 -42.65 12.70 14.04
CA GLN A 730 -43.36 12.17 15.23
C GLN A 730 -42.40 11.22 15.99
N ASN A 731 -42.78 10.84 17.22
CA ASN A 731 -42.07 9.76 17.89
C ASN A 731 -42.41 8.42 17.20
N ARG A 732 -41.41 7.55 17.02
CA ARG A 732 -41.61 6.19 16.46
C ARG A 732 -42.62 5.38 17.28
N GLY A 733 -43.20 4.38 16.67
CA GLY A 733 -44.19 3.48 17.33
C GLY A 733 -45.59 4.07 17.48
N GLY A 734 -45.90 5.21 16.85
CA GLY A 734 -47.23 5.77 16.72
C GLY A 734 -48.06 5.08 15.60
N ARG A 735 -49.33 5.50 15.45
CA ARG A 735 -50.23 5.05 14.36
C ARG A 735 -49.98 5.78 13.03
N GLY A 736 -49.28 6.94 13.08
CA GLY A 736 -49.02 7.75 11.90
C GLY A 736 -50.18 8.61 11.40
N VAL A 737 -50.09 9.03 10.13
CA VAL A 737 -51.03 9.88 9.43
C VAL A 737 -51.41 9.27 8.07
N ILE A 738 -52.54 9.63 7.48
CA ILE A 738 -52.95 9.19 6.14
C ILE A 738 -52.01 9.84 5.10
N THR A 739 -51.38 9.03 4.25
CA THR A 739 -50.52 9.48 3.13
C THR A 739 -51.22 9.32 1.77
N TYR A 740 -52.13 8.37 1.63
CA TYR A 740 -52.83 8.10 0.38
C TYR A 740 -54.26 7.67 0.67
N LYS A 741 -55.23 8.16 -0.12
CA LYS A 741 -56.62 7.72 -0.01
C LYS A 741 -56.82 6.50 -0.90
N VAL A 742 -56.65 5.31 -0.31
CA VAL A 742 -56.87 4.02 -0.96
C VAL A 742 -58.38 3.83 -1.24
N THR A 743 -58.74 3.42 -2.46
CA THR A 743 -60.11 3.16 -2.92
C THR A 743 -60.12 1.95 -3.84
N GLN A 744 -61.31 1.38 -4.11
CA GLN A 744 -61.45 0.27 -5.08
C GLN A 744 -60.95 0.63 -6.48
N LYS A 745 -61.00 1.92 -6.87
CA LYS A 745 -60.50 2.41 -8.15
C LYS A 745 -58.98 2.44 -8.23
N THR A 746 -58.32 2.86 -7.19
CA THR A 746 -56.87 3.00 -7.14
C THR A 746 -56.16 1.68 -6.80
N GLY A 747 -56.84 0.81 -6.05
CA GLY A 747 -56.22 -0.33 -5.44
C GLY A 747 -55.36 0.07 -4.26
N LYS A 748 -54.65 -0.90 -3.64
CA LYS A 748 -53.76 -0.72 -2.50
C LYS A 748 -52.44 -0.09 -2.94
N LEU A 749 -51.70 0.50 -2.00
CA LEU A 749 -50.34 0.98 -2.27
C LEU A 749 -49.35 -0.18 -2.49
N VAL A 750 -48.49 -0.02 -3.50
CA VAL A 750 -47.49 -1.02 -3.88
C VAL A 750 -46.06 -0.54 -3.54
N GLY A 751 -45.81 0.75 -3.70
CA GLY A 751 -44.49 1.26 -3.45
C GLY A 751 -44.43 2.75 -3.24
N ILE A 752 -43.36 3.17 -2.60
CA ILE A 752 -43.02 4.58 -2.33
C ILE A 752 -41.58 4.85 -2.69
N ARG A 753 -41.26 6.09 -3.08
CA ARG A 753 -39.88 6.59 -3.21
C ARG A 753 -39.84 8.06 -2.83
N VAL A 754 -38.76 8.47 -2.16
CA VAL A 754 -38.42 9.88 -2.00
C VAL A 754 -37.68 10.35 -3.25
N THR A 755 -38.13 11.42 -3.88
CA THR A 755 -37.58 11.88 -5.17
C THR A 755 -37.71 13.38 -5.33
N ASP A 756 -36.88 13.92 -6.19
CA ASP A 756 -36.92 15.29 -6.69
C ASP A 756 -37.27 15.33 -8.18
N ASP A 757 -37.16 16.50 -8.80
CA ASP A 757 -37.46 16.68 -10.23
C ASP A 757 -36.35 16.18 -11.17
N SER A 758 -35.21 15.71 -10.64
CA SER A 758 -34.05 15.30 -11.45
C SER A 758 -34.09 13.85 -11.91
N ASN A 759 -35.00 13.03 -11.36
CA ASN A 759 -35.05 11.59 -11.60
C ASN A 759 -36.15 11.22 -12.61
N ASP A 760 -36.02 9.99 -13.17
CA ASP A 760 -37.07 9.28 -13.85
C ASP A 760 -37.59 8.14 -12.94
N ILE A 761 -38.86 7.72 -13.13
CA ILE A 761 -39.43 6.57 -12.45
C ILE A 761 -39.70 5.45 -13.44
N MET A 762 -39.31 4.25 -13.10
CA MET A 762 -39.69 3.01 -13.79
C MET A 762 -40.79 2.29 -13.00
N MET A 763 -41.89 1.92 -13.69
CA MET A 763 -42.99 1.15 -13.13
C MET A 763 -43.08 -0.19 -13.86
N ILE A 764 -43.28 -1.27 -13.15
CA ILE A 764 -43.26 -2.64 -13.68
C ILE A 764 -44.57 -3.32 -13.29
N THR A 765 -45.21 -3.97 -14.26
CA THR A 765 -46.41 -4.78 -14.03
C THR A 765 -46.09 -6.26 -13.86
N ASP A 766 -47.03 -7.02 -13.26
CA ASP A 766 -47.00 -8.49 -13.16
C ASP A 766 -46.94 -9.19 -14.52
N THR A 767 -47.38 -8.50 -15.59
CA THR A 767 -47.29 -8.99 -16.98
C THR A 767 -45.94 -8.68 -17.65
N GLY A 768 -44.98 -8.12 -16.92
CA GLY A 768 -43.62 -7.76 -17.42
C GLY A 768 -43.57 -6.50 -18.29
N THR A 769 -44.64 -5.69 -18.31
CA THR A 769 -44.65 -4.41 -19.01
C THR A 769 -43.95 -3.35 -18.15
N ILE A 770 -43.00 -2.62 -18.75
CA ILE A 770 -42.23 -1.55 -18.08
C ILE A 770 -42.51 -0.21 -18.76
N ILE A 771 -42.77 0.82 -17.97
CA ILE A 771 -42.81 2.22 -18.41
C ILE A 771 -41.80 3.04 -17.64
N ARG A 772 -41.13 3.97 -18.32
CA ARG A 772 -40.26 4.99 -17.77
C ARG A 772 -40.86 6.37 -18.05
N ILE A 773 -41.07 7.16 -17.02
CA ILE A 773 -41.57 8.53 -17.11
C ILE A 773 -40.72 9.46 -16.28
N SER A 774 -40.64 10.75 -16.64
CA SER A 774 -39.97 11.74 -15.82
C SER A 774 -40.84 12.03 -14.58
N VAL A 775 -40.18 12.11 -13.44
CA VAL A 775 -40.82 12.44 -12.17
C VAL A 775 -41.48 13.83 -12.24
N LYS A 776 -40.96 14.76 -13.06
CA LYS A 776 -41.58 16.08 -13.31
C LYS A 776 -43.01 16.00 -13.83
N ASP A 777 -43.35 14.93 -14.55
CA ASP A 777 -44.66 14.73 -15.12
C ASP A 777 -45.71 14.19 -14.10
N VAL A 778 -45.26 13.85 -12.90
CA VAL A 778 -46.13 13.38 -11.82
C VAL A 778 -46.65 14.55 -10.98
N SER A 779 -47.96 14.69 -10.87
CA SER A 779 -48.56 15.82 -10.11
C SER A 779 -48.23 15.79 -8.62
N VAL A 780 -47.88 16.96 -8.08
CA VAL A 780 -47.76 17.15 -6.62
C VAL A 780 -49.12 17.44 -6.04
N LEU A 781 -49.57 16.63 -5.08
CA LEU A 781 -50.90 16.64 -4.51
C LEU A 781 -50.82 16.39 -2.99
N GLY A 782 -51.78 16.92 -2.25
CA GLY A 782 -51.86 16.76 -0.79
C GLY A 782 -52.03 15.29 -0.37
N ARG A 783 -51.67 14.99 0.92
CA ARG A 783 -51.57 13.63 1.47
C ARG A 783 -52.86 12.80 1.30
N SER A 784 -54.06 13.32 1.57
CA SER A 784 -55.31 12.58 1.59
C SER A 784 -55.98 12.46 0.22
N THR A 785 -55.27 12.59 -0.89
CA THR A 785 -55.77 12.49 -2.29
C THR A 785 -55.53 11.12 -2.91
N GLN A 786 -56.24 10.81 -4.03
CA GLN A 786 -56.19 9.54 -4.76
C GLN A 786 -55.14 9.52 -5.87
N GLY A 787 -54.41 10.63 -6.11
CA GLY A 787 -53.43 10.71 -7.20
C GLY A 787 -54.07 10.77 -8.61
N VAL A 788 -53.23 10.61 -9.63
CA VAL A 788 -53.56 10.61 -11.05
C VAL A 788 -53.10 9.33 -11.71
N THR A 789 -53.63 9.01 -12.89
CA THR A 789 -53.17 7.83 -13.66
C THR A 789 -51.78 8.09 -14.21
N LEU A 790 -50.81 7.30 -13.83
CA LEU A 790 -49.41 7.34 -14.32
C LEU A 790 -49.18 6.25 -15.40
N MET A 791 -49.79 5.08 -15.22
CA MET A 791 -49.70 3.97 -16.13
C MET A 791 -51.08 3.37 -16.35
N ARG A 792 -51.42 3.07 -17.61
CA ARG A 792 -52.62 2.29 -17.93
C ARG A 792 -52.20 0.84 -17.97
N THR A 793 -52.71 0.06 -17.06
CA THR A 793 -52.52 -1.40 -17.04
C THR A 793 -53.45 -2.07 -18.03
N ASN A 794 -52.96 -2.94 -18.91
CA ASN A 794 -53.79 -3.68 -19.88
C ASN A 794 -54.36 -4.94 -19.18
N ASP A 795 -55.61 -5.33 -19.52
CA ASP A 795 -56.28 -6.61 -19.17
C ASP A 795 -56.13 -7.06 -17.70
N GLY A 796 -56.24 -6.09 -16.74
CA GLY A 796 -56.26 -6.45 -15.33
C GLY A 796 -54.84 -6.63 -14.72
N GLY A 797 -53.79 -6.34 -15.46
CA GLY A 797 -52.40 -6.32 -14.94
C GLY A 797 -52.24 -5.33 -13.79
N LYS A 798 -51.39 -5.65 -12.81
CA LYS A 798 -51.14 -4.81 -11.64
C LYS A 798 -49.68 -4.31 -11.62
N VAL A 799 -49.48 -3.08 -11.21
CA VAL A 799 -48.12 -2.60 -10.89
C VAL A 799 -47.62 -3.33 -9.66
N VAL A 800 -46.43 -3.91 -9.74
CA VAL A 800 -45.83 -4.73 -8.69
C VAL A 800 -44.49 -4.19 -8.17
N SER A 801 -43.80 -3.34 -8.94
CA SER A 801 -42.54 -2.69 -8.51
C SER A 801 -42.35 -1.33 -9.12
N ILE A 802 -41.65 -0.48 -8.41
CA ILE A 802 -41.27 0.87 -8.83
C ILE A 802 -39.81 1.15 -8.48
N GLU A 803 -39.07 1.86 -9.35
CA GLU A 803 -37.69 2.26 -9.07
C GLU A 803 -37.33 3.61 -9.70
N LEU A 804 -36.52 4.41 -8.99
CA LEU A 804 -35.95 5.64 -9.52
C LEU A 804 -34.70 5.30 -10.36
N VAL A 805 -34.58 5.99 -11.49
CA VAL A 805 -33.40 5.89 -12.36
C VAL A 805 -32.94 7.30 -12.73
N GLU A 806 -31.64 7.44 -13.00
CA GLU A 806 -31.08 8.70 -13.48
C GLU A 806 -31.69 9.09 -14.83
N PRO A 807 -31.90 10.39 -15.10
CA PRO A 807 -32.42 10.86 -16.40
C PRO A 807 -31.43 10.49 -17.53
N GLU A 808 -31.92 10.25 -18.73
CA GLU A 808 -31.04 10.13 -19.91
C GLU A 808 -30.36 11.47 -20.18
N GLU A 809 -29.02 11.47 -20.27
CA GLU A 809 -28.28 12.61 -20.80
C GLU A 809 -28.73 12.84 -22.26
N THR A 810 -29.50 13.87 -22.50
CA THR A 810 -29.71 14.40 -23.87
C THR A 810 -28.40 15.01 -24.33
N ASN A 811 -27.64 14.27 -25.17
CA ASN A 811 -26.66 14.91 -26.02
C ASN A 811 -27.40 15.92 -26.91
N GLU A 812 -27.46 17.16 -26.51
CA GLU A 812 -27.77 18.26 -27.44
C GLU A 812 -26.57 18.33 -28.42
N GLU A 813 -26.85 17.93 -29.70
CA GLU A 813 -25.99 18.22 -30.84
C GLU A 813 -25.89 19.72 -31.08
#